data_b53853c2c453ca55268352de6787c4cd
#
_entry.id   b53853c2c453ca55268352de6787c4cd
#
_cell.length_a   1.000
_cell.length_b   1.000
_cell.length_c   1.000
_cell.angle_alpha   90.00
_cell.angle_beta   90.00
_cell.angle_gamma   90.00
#
_symmetry.space_group_name_H-M   'P 1'
#
loop_
_entity.id
_entity.type
_entity.pdbx_description
1 polymer ?
#
loop_
_entity_poly.entity_id
_entity_poly.type
_entity_poly.pdbx_seq_one_letter_code
_entity_poly.pdbx_strand_id
1 'polypeptide(L)'
;MKASKEKKIKGPMSLTKRIVLGILAVAVIVGAVYMIYYFVHYVFYDKHEEYLTSYEYEPGSVYTPIAEAQPDVPDFELVAESGYLKLYTQPSTAIVAVYDKRNGETTYTNPLNADEDTVANGANMNYLKSQFLLYYYNEEAVSGTMATFNDCVRKNQFSMEGIENGVRYMYHLGEIADNQMHFEVPLEYRLHEDYLEVSIPTCGIKEYNNGYIYRIQLLRYMGATSYDDKGYIVVPNGSGSIINFNNGKRTAASYSQYIYDIDPLAANYTTTEILDPARLALFGICKENYDMLVTVEDGASNALITAGISGVYNDLNYAYPSFVLRVADNLRMFGDSSSDVYVIEPNPYDVNMTVRYTFLDQKYKGYAGLATYYRERLVEEGKLTRLEETEDIPFFYDVIAGVKENAHFLGAQYLHTFSMTDFEEAQQISNELAASGIGSQVMNLQGWFNGGYYHDAADTVRITGKLGGKSGLEKLNETVTANGGDMYVDVAFQQVTFADDGFNYGAEGARYYGAGYVASFGLINPTTLRNTSGLGYVENRYSLLSPKFLPRYVGKFAGKIGKIDVTGISLRDLGSVLVSDKKRTNQITREAALDVVLGQLGILESTGKKLMTNAGNDYSFAYTDTIINAPISGNSLPIIDADIPLYEMITHGYITSASGHLNFVNRDDMAATTLNLIEFGVSPHYVFTWERSSEMKNTALNRFYTTTFSNWKDTAAETYEQVNGALKYVTGAAMIGHDILDNDVRKVTYDNGVVIYINYSRQEQQADGLTIPAMSYRLEGK
;
A
#
# COMPACT_ATOMS: atom_id res chain seq x y z
N MET A 1 72.79 -14.48 -54.58
CA MET A 1 72.96 -13.28 -53.74
C MET A 1 71.68 -13.05 -52.96
N LYS A 2 71.66 -13.41 -51.71
CA LYS A 2 70.53 -13.09 -50.78
C LYS A 2 70.93 -11.84 -50.01
N ALA A 3 70.16 -10.74 -50.24
CA ALA A 3 70.39 -9.53 -49.49
C ALA A 3 69.85 -9.71 -48.04
N SER A 4 70.69 -9.53 -47.05
CA SER A 4 70.34 -9.50 -45.63
C SER A 4 69.59 -8.21 -45.33
N LYS A 5 68.35 -8.34 -44.85
CA LYS A 5 67.57 -7.19 -44.28
C LYS A 5 68.21 -6.82 -42.94
N GLU A 6 68.86 -5.72 -42.87
CA GLU A 6 69.32 -5.11 -41.62
C GLU A 6 68.09 -4.76 -40.77
N LYS A 7 68.01 -5.34 -39.56
CA LYS A 7 67.05 -4.94 -38.55
C LYS A 7 67.42 -3.55 -38.03
N LYS A 8 66.68 -2.51 -38.42
CA LYS A 8 66.79 -1.18 -37.80
C LYS A 8 66.49 -1.32 -36.30
N ILE A 9 67.50 -1.13 -35.48
CA ILE A 9 67.35 -0.99 -34.03
C ILE A 9 66.57 0.34 -33.78
N LYS A 10 65.34 0.24 -33.30
CA LYS A 10 64.52 1.42 -32.90
C LYS A 10 65.24 2.10 -31.73
N GLY A 11 65.67 3.32 -31.88
CA GLY A 11 66.22 4.13 -30.81
C GLY A 11 65.23 4.33 -29.64
N PRO A 12 65.74 4.70 -28.45
CA PRO A 12 64.92 4.86 -27.27
C PRO A 12 63.77 5.83 -27.50
N MET A 13 62.57 5.47 -27.11
CA MET A 13 61.36 6.31 -27.22
C MET A 13 61.60 7.66 -26.55
N SER A 14 61.18 8.78 -27.21
CA SER A 14 61.25 10.10 -26.65
C SER A 14 60.46 10.22 -25.31
N LEU A 15 60.91 11.09 -24.42
CA LEU A 15 60.28 11.30 -23.11
C LEU A 15 58.79 11.60 -23.24
N THR A 16 58.38 12.39 -24.21
CA THR A 16 56.95 12.72 -24.52
C THR A 16 56.14 11.46 -24.85
N LYS A 17 56.69 10.55 -25.67
CA LYS A 17 55.99 9.28 -25.98
C LYS A 17 55.87 8.37 -24.77
N ARG A 18 56.83 8.37 -23.85
CA ARG A 18 56.77 7.61 -22.59
C ARG A 18 55.68 8.18 -21.65
N ILE A 19 55.59 9.51 -21.56
CA ILE A 19 54.53 10.19 -20.76
C ILE A 19 53.14 9.89 -21.34
N VAL A 20 52.94 10.02 -22.66
CA VAL A 20 51.68 9.70 -23.32
C VAL A 20 51.26 8.24 -23.13
N LEU A 21 52.23 7.30 -23.25
CA LEU A 21 51.95 5.86 -22.98
C LEU A 21 51.66 5.61 -21.51
N GLY A 22 52.29 6.33 -20.59
CA GLY A 22 51.96 6.28 -19.16
C GLY A 22 50.53 6.76 -18.86
N ILE A 23 50.11 7.86 -19.42
CA ILE A 23 48.75 8.37 -19.27
C ILE A 23 47.74 7.41 -19.88
N LEU A 24 48.00 6.85 -21.06
CA LEU A 24 47.14 5.84 -21.67
C LEU A 24 47.04 4.56 -20.82
N ALA A 25 48.13 4.10 -20.24
CA ALA A 25 48.14 2.94 -19.36
C ALA A 25 47.32 3.20 -18.09
N VAL A 26 47.44 4.36 -17.47
CA VAL A 26 46.60 4.78 -16.32
C VAL A 26 45.14 4.86 -16.71
N ALA A 27 44.80 5.45 -17.87
CA ALA A 27 43.41 5.51 -18.33
C ALA A 27 42.82 4.11 -18.58
N VAL A 28 43.59 3.18 -19.13
CA VAL A 28 43.17 1.77 -19.31
C VAL A 28 42.94 1.07 -17.96
N ILE A 29 43.85 1.26 -16.98
CA ILE A 29 43.69 0.70 -15.64
C ILE A 29 42.45 1.27 -14.94
N VAL A 30 42.26 2.58 -14.99
CA VAL A 30 41.05 3.23 -14.42
C VAL A 30 39.80 2.70 -15.10
N GLY A 31 39.81 2.56 -16.44
CA GLY A 31 38.68 1.98 -17.18
C GLY A 31 38.39 0.52 -16.79
N ALA A 32 39.44 -0.30 -16.61
CA ALA A 32 39.29 -1.68 -16.17
C ALA A 32 38.76 -1.78 -14.72
N VAL A 33 39.25 -0.96 -13.82
CA VAL A 33 38.77 -0.90 -12.44
C VAL A 33 37.29 -0.46 -12.41
N TYR A 34 36.94 0.54 -13.21
CA TYR A 34 35.55 0.98 -13.35
C TYR A 34 34.64 -0.11 -13.92
N MET A 35 35.08 -0.82 -14.94
CA MET A 35 34.34 -1.96 -15.52
C MET A 35 34.12 -3.10 -14.51
N ILE A 36 35.18 -3.44 -13.72
CA ILE A 36 35.07 -4.44 -12.65
C ILE A 36 34.10 -3.95 -11.57
N TYR A 37 34.21 -2.69 -11.14
CA TYR A 37 33.31 -2.09 -10.20
C TYR A 37 31.85 -2.13 -10.71
N TYR A 38 31.64 -1.71 -11.97
CA TYR A 38 30.33 -1.74 -12.61
C TYR A 38 29.74 -3.16 -12.67
N PHE A 39 30.56 -4.12 -13.11
CA PHE A 39 30.13 -5.51 -13.20
C PHE A 39 29.75 -6.09 -11.82
N VAL A 40 30.61 -5.89 -10.82
CA VAL A 40 30.37 -6.42 -9.46
C VAL A 40 29.16 -5.75 -8.80
N HIS A 41 29.02 -4.42 -8.92
CA HIS A 41 28.00 -3.68 -8.17
C HIS A 41 26.65 -3.59 -8.88
N TYR A 42 26.60 -3.71 -10.20
CA TYR A 42 25.36 -3.55 -10.94
C TYR A 42 24.90 -4.82 -11.64
N VAL A 43 25.78 -5.54 -12.30
CA VAL A 43 25.40 -6.75 -13.03
C VAL A 43 25.19 -7.92 -12.07
N PHE A 44 26.00 -8.02 -11.01
CA PHE A 44 25.82 -9.06 -9.99
C PHE A 44 24.53 -8.86 -9.19
N TYR A 45 24.23 -7.63 -8.76
CA TYR A 45 23.00 -7.31 -8.07
C TYR A 45 21.75 -7.27 -8.98
N ASP A 46 21.91 -7.34 -10.28
CA ASP A 46 20.79 -7.45 -11.23
C ASP A 46 20.14 -8.85 -11.20
N LYS A 47 20.74 -9.80 -10.52
CA LYS A 47 20.18 -11.14 -10.30
C LYS A 47 19.51 -11.21 -8.93
N HIS A 48 18.23 -11.52 -8.93
CA HIS A 48 17.40 -11.59 -7.72
C HIS A 48 16.66 -12.93 -7.59
N GLU A 49 17.28 -14.01 -8.06
CA GLU A 49 16.70 -15.37 -7.99
C GLU A 49 16.31 -15.79 -6.56
N GLU A 50 16.96 -15.22 -5.56
CA GLU A 50 16.69 -15.45 -4.14
C GLU A 50 15.35 -14.86 -3.63
N TYR A 51 14.73 -13.94 -4.40
CA TYR A 51 13.46 -13.31 -4.05
C TYR A 51 12.28 -13.87 -4.83
N LEU A 52 12.50 -14.85 -5.69
CA LEU A 52 11.43 -15.54 -6.42
C LEU A 52 10.92 -16.70 -5.57
N THR A 53 9.72 -16.57 -5.05
CA THR A 53 9.00 -17.69 -4.44
C THR A 53 8.41 -18.53 -5.57
N SER A 54 8.82 -19.78 -5.69
CA SER A 54 8.15 -20.76 -6.55
C SER A 54 7.18 -21.59 -5.71
N TYR A 55 5.92 -21.61 -6.11
CA TYR A 55 4.93 -22.49 -5.51
C TYR A 55 4.92 -23.82 -6.28
N GLU A 56 4.96 -24.93 -5.54
CA GLU A 56 4.81 -26.26 -6.14
C GLU A 56 3.32 -26.61 -6.26
N TYR A 57 2.94 -27.10 -7.44
CA TYR A 57 1.58 -27.59 -7.68
C TYR A 57 1.49 -29.06 -7.27
N GLU A 58 0.81 -29.32 -6.15
CA GLU A 58 0.60 -30.68 -5.66
C GLU A 58 -0.60 -31.34 -6.35
N PRO A 59 -0.44 -32.54 -6.93
CA PRO A 59 -1.56 -33.29 -7.48
C PRO A 59 -2.59 -33.64 -6.43
N GLY A 60 -3.87 -33.44 -6.72
CA GLY A 60 -4.96 -33.89 -5.86
C GLY A 60 -5.17 -35.42 -5.90
N SER A 61 -6.00 -35.90 -5.02
CA SER A 61 -6.51 -37.29 -5.00
C SER A 61 -7.84 -37.37 -5.76
N VAL A 62 -8.32 -38.58 -6.00
CA VAL A 62 -9.67 -38.77 -6.52
C VAL A 62 -10.67 -38.20 -5.53
N TYR A 63 -11.51 -37.25 -5.99
CA TYR A 63 -12.55 -36.65 -5.17
C TYR A 63 -13.53 -37.71 -4.66
N THR A 64 -13.81 -37.71 -3.36
CA THR A 64 -14.80 -38.54 -2.73
C THR A 64 -15.50 -37.71 -1.65
N PRO A 65 -16.82 -37.51 -1.73
CA PRO A 65 -17.57 -36.81 -0.70
C PRO A 65 -17.56 -37.56 0.63
N ILE A 66 -17.60 -36.83 1.74
CA ILE A 66 -17.72 -37.44 3.09
C ILE A 66 -19.13 -38.01 3.28
N ALA A 67 -20.15 -37.33 2.74
CA ALA A 67 -21.53 -37.78 2.75
C ALA A 67 -22.29 -37.24 1.53
N GLU A 68 -23.24 -38.05 1.04
CA GLU A 68 -24.22 -37.56 0.07
C GLU A 68 -25.21 -36.62 0.77
N ALA A 69 -26.01 -35.91 -0.04
CA ALA A 69 -26.97 -34.87 0.33
C ALA A 69 -27.32 -34.75 1.84
N GLN A 70 -27.09 -33.61 2.41
CA GLN A 70 -27.33 -33.29 3.81
C GLN A 70 -28.62 -32.48 3.98
N PRO A 71 -29.38 -32.64 5.09
CA PRO A 71 -30.58 -31.82 5.33
C PRO A 71 -30.35 -30.32 5.33
N ASP A 72 -29.14 -29.89 5.73
CA ASP A 72 -28.76 -28.46 5.85
C ASP A 72 -28.63 -27.76 4.48
N VAL A 73 -28.11 -28.49 3.47
CA VAL A 73 -27.91 -27.98 2.12
C VAL A 73 -28.34 -29.05 1.10
N PRO A 74 -29.65 -29.13 0.76
CA PRO A 74 -30.17 -30.11 -0.20
C PRO A 74 -29.46 -30.00 -1.55
N ASP A 75 -29.28 -31.15 -2.21
CA ASP A 75 -28.64 -31.30 -3.53
C ASP A 75 -27.12 -31.00 -3.57
N PHE A 76 -26.47 -30.83 -2.42
CA PHE A 76 -25.02 -30.65 -2.30
C PHE A 76 -24.37 -31.84 -1.58
N GLU A 77 -23.13 -32.13 -1.92
CA GLU A 77 -22.30 -33.14 -1.29
C GLU A 77 -21.41 -32.52 -0.22
N LEU A 78 -21.28 -33.14 0.96
CA LEU A 78 -20.39 -32.70 2.03
C LEU A 78 -18.94 -33.02 1.68
N VAL A 79 -18.10 -31.98 1.60
CA VAL A 79 -16.67 -32.05 1.28
C VAL A 79 -15.80 -32.13 2.52
N ALA A 80 -16.04 -31.23 3.49
CA ALA A 80 -15.26 -31.09 4.71
C ALA A 80 -16.12 -30.51 5.84
N GLU A 81 -15.71 -30.78 7.10
CA GLU A 81 -16.39 -30.29 8.31
C GLU A 81 -15.34 -29.87 9.35
N SER A 82 -15.51 -28.69 9.94
CA SER A 82 -14.75 -28.17 11.09
C SER A 82 -15.62 -28.11 12.36
N GLY A 83 -15.09 -27.53 13.42
CA GLY A 83 -15.86 -27.26 14.64
C GLY A 83 -17.09 -26.37 14.39
N TYR A 84 -16.95 -25.35 13.56
CA TYR A 84 -17.98 -24.34 13.30
C TYR A 84 -18.64 -24.43 11.93
N LEU A 85 -17.94 -24.91 10.91
CA LEU A 85 -18.38 -24.84 9.52
C LEU A 85 -18.52 -26.24 8.87
N LYS A 86 -19.33 -26.27 7.80
CA LYS A 86 -19.38 -27.40 6.86
C LYS A 86 -19.21 -26.86 5.44
N LEU A 87 -18.33 -27.47 4.66
CA LEU A 87 -18.11 -27.17 3.25
C LEU A 87 -18.88 -28.14 2.38
N TYR A 88 -19.70 -27.63 1.50
CA TYR A 88 -20.47 -28.39 0.53
C TYR A 88 -20.13 -28.00 -0.90
N THR A 89 -20.32 -28.90 -1.84
CA THR A 89 -20.23 -28.62 -3.25
C THR A 89 -21.37 -29.27 -4.04
N GLN A 90 -21.76 -28.64 -5.14
CA GLN A 90 -22.67 -29.21 -6.12
C GLN A 90 -21.87 -29.57 -7.39
N PRO A 91 -21.50 -30.86 -7.59
CA PRO A 91 -20.60 -31.28 -8.66
C PRO A 91 -21.06 -30.91 -10.07
N SER A 92 -22.36 -30.83 -10.32
CA SER A 92 -22.92 -30.55 -11.65
C SER A 92 -22.80 -29.08 -12.07
N THR A 93 -22.72 -28.15 -11.11
CA THR A 93 -22.68 -26.70 -11.35
C THR A 93 -21.39 -26.05 -10.89
N ALA A 94 -20.56 -26.79 -10.16
CA ALA A 94 -19.36 -26.32 -9.47
C ALA A 94 -19.64 -25.19 -8.47
N ILE A 95 -20.87 -25.08 -7.96
CA ILE A 95 -21.21 -24.16 -6.87
C ILE A 95 -20.74 -24.76 -5.57
N VAL A 96 -20.14 -23.92 -4.72
CA VAL A 96 -19.68 -24.27 -3.39
C VAL A 96 -20.51 -23.50 -2.36
N ALA A 97 -20.77 -24.13 -1.22
CA ALA A 97 -21.54 -23.55 -0.12
C ALA A 97 -20.84 -23.81 1.22
N VAL A 98 -20.91 -22.83 2.11
CA VAL A 98 -20.45 -22.93 3.48
C VAL A 98 -21.65 -22.76 4.42
N TYR A 99 -21.90 -23.78 5.21
CA TYR A 99 -22.93 -23.75 6.27
C TYR A 99 -22.28 -23.47 7.62
N ASP A 100 -22.72 -22.40 8.28
CA ASP A 100 -22.26 -22.04 9.62
C ASP A 100 -23.18 -22.68 10.68
N LYS A 101 -22.66 -23.64 11.43
CA LYS A 101 -23.37 -24.36 12.47
C LYS A 101 -23.78 -23.49 13.66
N ARG A 102 -23.16 -22.32 13.84
CA ARG A 102 -23.40 -21.40 14.96
C ARG A 102 -24.70 -20.63 14.81
N ASN A 103 -25.07 -20.27 13.58
CA ASN A 103 -26.25 -19.45 13.25
C ASN A 103 -27.24 -20.13 12.29
N GLY A 104 -26.82 -21.23 11.65
CA GLY A 104 -27.65 -21.96 10.68
C GLY A 104 -27.70 -21.34 9.28
N GLU A 105 -26.86 -20.33 9.01
CA GLU A 105 -26.84 -19.63 7.72
C GLU A 105 -25.95 -20.38 6.70
N THR A 106 -26.35 -20.32 5.45
CA THR A 106 -25.56 -20.87 4.34
C THR A 106 -25.14 -19.78 3.38
N THR A 107 -23.86 -19.70 3.11
CA THR A 107 -23.28 -18.77 2.12
C THR A 107 -22.87 -19.54 0.87
N TYR A 108 -23.34 -19.10 -0.28
CA TYR A 108 -23.05 -19.69 -1.57
C TYR A 108 -22.05 -18.85 -2.36
N THR A 109 -21.23 -19.50 -3.19
CA THR A 109 -20.32 -18.80 -4.13
C THR A 109 -21.05 -18.07 -5.24
N ASN A 110 -22.28 -18.51 -5.55
CA ASN A 110 -23.14 -17.94 -6.59
C ASN A 110 -24.61 -17.95 -6.14
N PRO A 111 -25.44 -17.02 -6.64
CA PRO A 111 -26.88 -17.05 -6.37
C PRO A 111 -27.52 -18.31 -7.00
N LEU A 112 -28.26 -19.08 -6.19
CA LEU A 112 -28.94 -20.29 -6.68
C LEU A 112 -30.09 -19.96 -7.64
N ASN A 113 -30.72 -18.79 -7.48
CA ASN A 113 -31.83 -18.29 -8.28
C ASN A 113 -31.38 -17.26 -9.35
N ALA A 114 -30.16 -17.40 -9.89
CA ALA A 114 -29.60 -16.48 -10.87
C ALA A 114 -30.52 -16.24 -12.08
N ASP A 115 -31.32 -17.24 -12.51
CA ASP A 115 -32.26 -17.13 -13.62
C ASP A 115 -33.49 -16.24 -13.31
N GLU A 116 -33.72 -15.90 -12.06
CA GLU A 116 -34.79 -15.01 -11.62
C GLU A 116 -34.37 -13.53 -11.55
N ASP A 117 -33.07 -13.24 -11.76
CA ASP A 117 -32.54 -11.87 -11.77
C ASP A 117 -33.21 -11.02 -12.86
N THR A 118 -33.76 -9.88 -12.47
CA THR A 118 -34.58 -9.05 -13.35
C THR A 118 -33.79 -8.01 -14.12
N VAL A 119 -32.53 -7.78 -13.76
CA VAL A 119 -31.62 -6.76 -14.31
C VAL A 119 -30.55 -7.37 -15.21
N ALA A 120 -29.98 -8.51 -14.78
CA ALA A 120 -28.92 -9.17 -15.52
C ALA A 120 -29.40 -9.68 -16.88
N ASN A 121 -28.63 -9.39 -17.92
CA ASN A 121 -28.87 -9.88 -19.26
C ASN A 121 -27.57 -10.25 -19.97
N GLY A 122 -27.65 -11.05 -21.02
CA GLY A 122 -26.50 -11.43 -21.85
C GLY A 122 -25.34 -11.99 -21.04
N ALA A 123 -24.19 -11.33 -21.09
CA ALA A 123 -22.99 -11.75 -20.37
C ALA A 123 -23.16 -11.70 -18.85
N ASN A 124 -23.89 -10.71 -18.31
CA ASN A 124 -24.08 -10.56 -16.87
C ASN A 124 -24.82 -11.78 -16.26
N MET A 125 -25.76 -12.38 -16.99
CA MET A 125 -26.43 -13.60 -16.56
C MET A 125 -25.42 -14.79 -16.43
N ASN A 126 -24.49 -14.92 -17.36
CA ASN A 126 -23.43 -15.92 -17.26
C ASN A 126 -22.46 -15.63 -16.10
N TYR A 127 -22.20 -14.35 -15.82
CA TYR A 127 -21.33 -13.93 -14.72
C TYR A 127 -21.91 -14.28 -13.35
N LEU A 128 -23.23 -14.17 -13.15
CA LEU A 128 -23.92 -14.60 -11.93
C LEU A 128 -23.67 -16.05 -11.58
N LYS A 129 -23.52 -16.91 -12.60
CA LYS A 129 -23.34 -18.37 -12.44
C LYS A 129 -21.87 -18.80 -12.45
N SER A 130 -20.92 -17.85 -12.58
CA SER A 130 -19.50 -18.15 -12.74
C SER A 130 -18.72 -18.02 -11.44
N GLN A 131 -17.81 -18.97 -11.16
CA GLN A 131 -16.90 -18.92 -10.03
C GLN A 131 -15.84 -17.83 -10.19
N PHE A 132 -15.37 -17.65 -11.42
CA PHE A 132 -14.49 -16.54 -11.76
C PHE A 132 -14.68 -16.09 -13.21
N LEU A 133 -14.22 -14.87 -13.48
CA LEU A 133 -14.08 -14.35 -14.85
C LEU A 133 -12.60 -14.22 -15.16
N LEU A 134 -12.20 -14.73 -16.31
CA LEU A 134 -10.85 -14.70 -16.82
C LEU A 134 -10.77 -13.68 -17.96
N TYR A 135 -9.86 -12.72 -17.84
CA TYR A 135 -9.55 -11.72 -18.85
C TYR A 135 -8.21 -12.06 -19.48
N TYR A 136 -8.17 -12.04 -20.81
CA TYR A 136 -6.98 -12.43 -21.57
C TYR A 136 -6.72 -11.49 -22.74
N TYR A 137 -5.49 -11.52 -23.23
CA TYR A 137 -5.13 -11.00 -24.55
C TYR A 137 -4.90 -12.17 -25.52
N ASN A 138 -5.21 -11.96 -26.78
CA ASN A 138 -4.76 -12.83 -27.86
C ASN A 138 -3.38 -12.36 -28.39
N GLU A 139 -2.88 -13.02 -29.46
CA GLU A 139 -1.58 -12.70 -30.06
C GLU A 139 -1.52 -11.26 -30.62
N GLU A 140 -2.64 -10.70 -31.06
CA GLU A 140 -2.73 -9.31 -31.53
C GLU A 140 -2.97 -8.31 -30.38
N ALA A 141 -2.84 -8.71 -29.13
CA ALA A 141 -3.14 -7.93 -27.92
C ALA A 141 -4.58 -7.42 -27.84
N VAL A 142 -5.51 -8.10 -28.50
CA VAL A 142 -6.95 -7.84 -28.36
C VAL A 142 -7.44 -8.52 -27.08
N SER A 143 -8.08 -7.77 -26.21
CA SER A 143 -8.62 -8.30 -24.96
C SER A 143 -9.93 -9.06 -25.17
N GLY A 144 -10.11 -10.13 -24.40
CA GLY A 144 -11.34 -10.90 -24.31
C GLY A 144 -11.64 -11.32 -22.88
N THR A 145 -12.84 -11.87 -22.67
CA THR A 145 -13.29 -12.36 -21.37
C THR A 145 -13.93 -13.74 -21.55
N MET A 146 -13.56 -14.67 -20.68
CA MET A 146 -14.23 -15.96 -20.51
C MET A 146 -14.84 -16.06 -19.12
N ALA A 147 -16.03 -16.68 -19.06
CA ALA A 147 -16.78 -16.91 -17.83
C ALA A 147 -16.84 -18.41 -17.55
N THR A 148 -16.49 -18.84 -16.34
CA THR A 148 -16.42 -20.29 -16.01
C THR A 148 -17.72 -21.00 -16.31
N PHE A 149 -18.88 -20.40 -16.09
CA PHE A 149 -20.16 -21.01 -16.43
C PHE A 149 -20.31 -21.25 -17.93
N ASN A 150 -20.20 -20.19 -18.75
CA ASN A 150 -20.48 -20.26 -20.18
C ASN A 150 -19.40 -21.04 -20.95
N ASP A 151 -18.13 -20.85 -20.59
CA ASP A 151 -16.98 -21.30 -21.36
C ASP A 151 -16.40 -22.64 -20.87
N CYS A 152 -16.92 -23.16 -19.74
CA CYS A 152 -16.44 -24.39 -19.12
C CYS A 152 -17.60 -25.25 -18.56
N VAL A 153 -18.31 -24.81 -17.51
CA VAL A 153 -19.28 -25.65 -16.76
C VAL A 153 -20.42 -26.12 -17.65
N ARG A 154 -21.05 -25.23 -18.42
CA ARG A 154 -22.12 -25.57 -19.36
C ARG A 154 -21.70 -26.57 -20.45
N LYS A 155 -20.40 -26.64 -20.74
CA LYS A 155 -19.80 -27.57 -21.70
C LYS A 155 -19.31 -28.86 -21.05
N ASN A 156 -19.46 -28.99 -19.73
CA ASN A 156 -18.93 -30.11 -18.90
C ASN A 156 -17.41 -30.31 -19.09
N GLN A 157 -16.65 -29.19 -19.14
CA GLN A 157 -15.21 -29.15 -19.34
C GLN A 157 -14.43 -28.84 -18.05
N PHE A 158 -14.76 -29.53 -16.96
CA PHE A 158 -14.06 -29.42 -15.69
C PHE A 158 -13.93 -30.77 -15.01
N SER A 159 -13.00 -30.87 -14.08
CA SER A 159 -12.82 -32.04 -13.22
C SER A 159 -12.67 -31.63 -11.76
N MET A 160 -12.86 -32.58 -10.88
CA MET A 160 -12.75 -32.40 -9.41
C MET A 160 -11.65 -33.29 -8.87
N GLU A 161 -10.88 -32.78 -7.92
CA GLU A 161 -9.88 -33.50 -7.15
C GLU A 161 -10.12 -33.26 -5.66
N GLY A 162 -9.91 -34.29 -4.83
CA GLY A 162 -9.89 -34.15 -3.38
C GLY A 162 -8.54 -33.59 -2.95
N ILE A 163 -8.58 -32.57 -2.09
CA ILE A 163 -7.42 -32.01 -1.41
C ILE A 163 -7.65 -32.04 0.11
N GLU A 164 -6.62 -31.76 0.89
CA GLU A 164 -6.75 -31.77 2.35
C GLU A 164 -7.82 -30.75 2.80
N ASN A 165 -8.81 -31.22 3.54
CA ASN A 165 -9.96 -30.46 4.04
C ASN A 165 -10.71 -29.66 2.95
N GLY A 166 -10.74 -30.18 1.70
CA GLY A 166 -11.31 -29.39 0.63
C GLY A 166 -11.46 -30.10 -0.71
N VAL A 167 -11.72 -29.29 -1.72
CA VAL A 167 -11.88 -29.71 -3.11
C VAL A 167 -11.17 -28.75 -4.03
N ARG A 168 -10.56 -29.29 -5.09
CA ARG A 168 -10.01 -28.52 -6.22
C ARG A 168 -10.84 -28.78 -7.47
N TYR A 169 -11.23 -27.70 -8.13
CA TYR A 169 -11.79 -27.72 -9.46
C TYR A 169 -10.73 -27.36 -10.48
N MET A 170 -10.54 -28.18 -11.51
CA MET A 170 -9.75 -27.85 -12.69
C MET A 170 -10.70 -27.42 -13.81
N TYR A 171 -10.67 -26.12 -14.16
CA TYR A 171 -11.51 -25.55 -15.22
C TYR A 171 -10.74 -25.50 -16.53
N HIS A 172 -11.36 -26.03 -17.60
CA HIS A 172 -10.85 -25.95 -18.98
C HIS A 172 -11.72 -24.97 -19.77
N LEU A 173 -11.28 -23.72 -19.86
CA LEU A 173 -12.04 -22.63 -20.51
C LEU A 173 -11.70 -22.54 -21.99
N GLY A 174 -12.71 -22.41 -22.83
CA GLY A 174 -12.56 -22.28 -24.29
C GLY A 174 -12.84 -23.58 -25.05
N GLU A 175 -12.39 -23.63 -26.27
CA GLU A 175 -12.50 -24.84 -27.10
C GLU A 175 -11.21 -25.65 -27.02
N ILE A 176 -11.30 -26.87 -26.52
CA ILE A 176 -10.15 -27.76 -26.36
C ILE A 176 -9.86 -28.39 -27.76
N ALA A 177 -9.06 -27.68 -28.54
CA ALA A 177 -8.56 -28.14 -29.83
C ALA A 177 -7.14 -27.63 -30.08
N ASP A 178 -6.34 -28.36 -30.85
CA ASP A 178 -4.91 -28.11 -31.00
C ASP A 178 -4.54 -26.69 -31.50
N ASN A 179 -5.46 -26.02 -32.17
CA ASN A 179 -5.26 -24.70 -32.78
C ASN A 179 -6.21 -23.64 -32.24
N GLN A 180 -6.94 -23.93 -31.16
CA GLN A 180 -7.84 -22.97 -30.51
C GLN A 180 -7.28 -22.50 -29.17
N MET A 181 -7.45 -21.23 -28.88
CA MET A 181 -7.05 -20.64 -27.62
C MET A 181 -7.92 -21.18 -26.49
N HIS A 182 -7.29 -21.73 -25.47
CA HIS A 182 -7.96 -22.23 -24.27
C HIS A 182 -7.04 -22.15 -23.04
N PHE A 183 -7.62 -22.34 -21.85
CA PHE A 183 -6.94 -22.18 -20.58
C PHE A 183 -7.30 -23.29 -19.61
N GLU A 184 -6.33 -23.76 -18.84
CA GLU A 184 -6.56 -24.60 -17.65
C GLU A 184 -6.27 -23.77 -16.40
N VAL A 185 -7.24 -23.73 -15.49
CA VAL A 185 -7.13 -22.93 -14.25
C VAL A 185 -7.63 -23.75 -13.05
N PRO A 186 -6.76 -24.06 -12.09
CA PRO A 186 -7.16 -24.70 -10.84
C PRO A 186 -7.81 -23.66 -9.91
N LEU A 187 -8.87 -24.09 -9.20
CA LEU A 187 -9.49 -23.32 -8.12
C LEU A 187 -9.69 -24.23 -6.93
N GLU A 188 -9.09 -23.88 -5.81
CA GLU A 188 -9.08 -24.67 -4.58
C GLU A 188 -9.97 -24.04 -3.51
N TYR A 189 -10.67 -24.87 -2.77
CA TYR A 189 -11.47 -24.50 -1.63
C TYR A 189 -11.04 -25.38 -0.45
N ARG A 190 -10.49 -24.78 0.61
CA ARG A 190 -10.08 -25.47 1.85
C ARG A 190 -10.84 -24.91 3.04
N LEU A 191 -11.42 -25.80 3.83
CA LEU A 191 -12.13 -25.43 5.03
C LEU A 191 -11.19 -25.43 6.24
N HIS A 192 -11.24 -24.34 6.97
CA HIS A 192 -10.59 -24.17 8.27
C HIS A 192 -11.64 -24.03 9.38
N GLU A 193 -11.23 -23.72 10.61
CA GLU A 193 -12.13 -23.73 11.76
C GLU A 193 -13.29 -22.75 11.61
N ASP A 194 -13.01 -21.49 11.25
CA ASP A 194 -13.98 -20.39 11.12
C ASP A 194 -13.93 -19.65 9.77
N TYR A 195 -13.16 -20.18 8.80
CA TYR A 195 -13.05 -19.58 7.48
C TYR A 195 -12.92 -20.60 6.35
N LEU A 196 -13.27 -20.14 5.16
CA LEU A 196 -12.97 -20.78 3.89
C LEU A 196 -11.77 -20.10 3.25
N GLU A 197 -10.74 -20.86 2.94
CA GLU A 197 -9.64 -20.43 2.08
C GLU A 197 -9.97 -20.78 0.63
N VAL A 198 -9.82 -19.82 -0.24
CA VAL A 198 -10.01 -20.00 -1.69
C VAL A 198 -8.75 -19.53 -2.40
N SER A 199 -8.14 -20.42 -3.20
CA SER A 199 -6.91 -20.08 -3.89
C SER A 199 -6.86 -20.53 -5.34
N ILE A 200 -6.16 -19.74 -6.17
CA ILE A 200 -5.75 -20.13 -7.51
C ILE A 200 -4.22 -20.10 -7.54
N PRO A 201 -3.55 -21.27 -7.45
CA PRO A 201 -2.11 -21.36 -7.62
C PRO A 201 -1.73 -21.08 -9.08
N THR A 202 -1.01 -19.99 -9.35
CA THR A 202 -0.65 -19.62 -10.73
C THR A 202 0.26 -20.63 -11.40
N CYS A 203 1.09 -21.36 -10.64
CA CYS A 203 1.91 -22.45 -11.16
C CYS A 203 1.09 -23.61 -11.79
N GLY A 204 -0.20 -23.73 -11.41
CA GLY A 204 -1.13 -24.70 -11.99
C GLY A 204 -1.87 -24.18 -13.22
N ILE A 205 -1.75 -22.90 -13.56
CA ILE A 205 -2.38 -22.31 -14.75
C ILE A 205 -1.62 -22.74 -16.00
N LYS A 206 -2.38 -23.13 -17.05
CA LYS A 206 -1.81 -23.38 -18.38
C LYS A 206 -2.53 -22.54 -19.43
N GLU A 207 -1.74 -21.94 -20.27
CA GLU A 207 -2.18 -21.09 -21.39
C GLU A 207 -1.82 -21.75 -22.72
N TYR A 208 -2.77 -21.82 -23.65
CA TYR A 208 -2.59 -22.48 -24.92
C TYR A 208 -2.85 -21.53 -26.10
N ASN A 209 -2.09 -21.74 -27.18
CA ASN A 209 -2.29 -21.09 -28.48
C ASN A 209 -2.30 -19.55 -28.41
N ASN A 210 -1.26 -18.97 -27.77
CA ASN A 210 -1.06 -17.53 -27.64
C ASN A 210 -2.23 -16.79 -26.96
N GLY A 211 -2.85 -17.44 -26.00
CA GLY A 211 -3.72 -16.82 -25.02
C GLY A 211 -2.90 -16.37 -23.80
N TYR A 212 -3.12 -15.15 -23.32
CA TYR A 212 -2.35 -14.54 -22.23
C TYR A 212 -3.31 -14.00 -21.17
N ILE A 213 -3.48 -14.72 -20.07
CA ILE A 213 -4.34 -14.26 -18.94
C ILE A 213 -3.70 -13.06 -18.28
N TYR A 214 -4.43 -11.93 -18.23
CA TYR A 214 -3.91 -10.75 -17.57
C TYR A 214 -4.65 -10.38 -16.26
N ARG A 215 -5.89 -10.89 -16.07
CA ARG A 215 -6.66 -10.63 -14.85
C ARG A 215 -7.67 -11.73 -14.58
N ILE A 216 -7.87 -12.05 -13.31
CA ILE A 216 -8.94 -12.92 -12.83
C ILE A 216 -9.78 -12.16 -11.80
N GLN A 217 -11.11 -12.18 -11.95
CA GLN A 217 -12.07 -11.72 -10.93
C GLN A 217 -12.62 -12.95 -10.22
N LEU A 218 -12.29 -13.09 -8.93
CA LEU A 218 -12.58 -14.29 -8.16
C LEU A 218 -13.88 -14.14 -7.37
N LEU A 219 -14.73 -15.17 -7.39
CA LEU A 219 -15.95 -15.31 -6.58
C LEU A 219 -16.78 -14.01 -6.45
N ARG A 220 -17.15 -13.43 -7.57
CA ARG A 220 -17.82 -12.11 -7.63
C ARG A 220 -19.06 -12.00 -6.75
N TYR A 221 -19.71 -13.10 -6.46
CA TYR A 221 -21.00 -13.13 -5.76
C TYR A 221 -20.97 -13.94 -4.46
N MET A 222 -19.78 -14.29 -3.96
CA MET A 222 -19.64 -14.94 -2.65
C MET A 222 -20.18 -14.03 -1.55
N GLY A 223 -21.23 -14.49 -0.88
CA GLY A 223 -21.90 -13.71 0.16
C GLY A 223 -22.70 -12.50 -0.33
N ALA A 224 -22.91 -12.34 -1.65
CA ALA A 224 -23.74 -11.29 -2.21
C ALA A 224 -25.16 -11.28 -1.60
N THR A 225 -25.80 -10.11 -1.61
CA THR A 225 -27.11 -9.90 -0.96
C THR A 225 -28.14 -9.40 -1.96
N SER A 226 -29.38 -9.75 -1.73
CA SER A 226 -30.50 -9.35 -2.57
C SER A 226 -30.92 -7.88 -2.34
N TYR A 227 -31.84 -7.41 -3.16
CA TYR A 227 -32.43 -6.07 -3.02
C TYR A 227 -33.15 -5.87 -1.68
N ASP A 228 -33.72 -6.92 -1.10
CA ASP A 228 -34.50 -6.83 0.15
C ASP A 228 -33.65 -6.94 1.41
N ASP A 229 -32.38 -7.33 1.28
CA ASP A 229 -31.46 -7.48 2.41
C ASP A 229 -31.04 -6.11 2.96
N LYS A 230 -30.84 -6.08 4.29
CA LYS A 230 -30.32 -4.91 5.01
C LYS A 230 -28.89 -5.13 5.43
N GLY A 231 -28.13 -4.03 5.37
CA GLY A 231 -26.72 -4.04 5.73
C GLY A 231 -25.89 -3.16 4.82
N TYR A 232 -24.61 -3.43 4.78
CA TYR A 232 -23.64 -2.63 4.01
C TYR A 232 -22.38 -3.44 3.67
N ILE A 233 -21.67 -2.94 2.67
CA ILE A 233 -20.32 -3.39 2.32
C ILE A 233 -19.32 -2.45 2.97
N VAL A 234 -18.27 -2.99 3.57
CA VAL A 234 -17.11 -2.27 4.11
C VAL A 234 -15.99 -2.34 3.09
N VAL A 235 -15.42 -1.20 2.71
CA VAL A 235 -14.32 -1.12 1.74
C VAL A 235 -13.14 -0.33 2.32
N PRO A 236 -11.89 -0.68 1.98
CA PRO A 236 -10.68 -0.02 2.50
C PRO A 236 -10.38 1.28 1.74
N ASN A 237 -11.30 2.21 1.71
CA ASN A 237 -11.21 3.51 1.04
C ASN A 237 -10.58 4.53 1.99
N GLY A 238 -9.29 4.85 1.83
CA GLY A 238 -8.55 5.65 2.81
C GLY A 238 -8.53 4.96 4.17
N SER A 239 -9.11 5.59 5.21
CA SER A 239 -9.30 4.95 6.52
C SER A 239 -10.31 3.80 6.48
N GLY A 240 -11.31 3.89 5.66
CA GLY A 240 -12.39 2.93 5.47
C GLY A 240 -13.69 3.62 5.15
N SER A 241 -14.59 2.95 4.44
CA SER A 241 -15.91 3.49 4.11
C SER A 241 -16.96 2.39 4.03
N ILE A 242 -18.22 2.79 4.14
CA ILE A 242 -19.37 1.90 3.95
C ILE A 242 -20.17 2.26 2.70
N ILE A 243 -20.70 1.22 2.07
CA ILE A 243 -21.65 1.27 0.96
C ILE A 243 -22.91 0.53 1.42
N ASN A 244 -23.97 1.25 1.75
CA ASN A 244 -25.22 0.62 2.17
C ASN A 244 -25.85 -0.19 1.02
N PHE A 245 -26.42 -1.33 1.34
CA PHE A 245 -27.16 -2.10 0.37
C PHE A 245 -28.29 -1.24 -0.19
N ASN A 246 -28.47 -1.32 -1.50
CA ASN A 246 -29.58 -0.64 -2.20
C ASN A 246 -29.66 0.87 -1.93
N ASN A 247 -28.52 1.55 -1.78
CA ASN A 247 -28.46 2.99 -1.47
C ASN A 247 -29.01 3.90 -2.58
N GLY A 248 -29.47 3.33 -3.68
CA GLY A 248 -30.09 4.07 -4.80
C GLY A 248 -29.11 4.79 -5.73
N LYS A 249 -27.82 4.73 -5.49
CA LYS A 249 -26.78 5.44 -6.27
C LYS A 249 -26.42 4.71 -7.58
N ARG A 250 -27.42 4.25 -8.33
CA ARG A 250 -27.28 3.40 -9.52
C ARG A 250 -26.51 4.03 -10.68
N THR A 251 -26.33 5.35 -10.68
CA THR A 251 -25.55 6.07 -11.70
C THR A 251 -24.08 6.24 -11.31
N ALA A 252 -23.74 5.93 -10.07
CA ALA A 252 -22.37 5.95 -9.61
C ALA A 252 -21.58 4.75 -10.19
N ALA A 253 -20.30 4.96 -10.48
CA ALA A 253 -19.42 3.87 -10.77
C ALA A 253 -19.27 2.96 -9.54
N SER A 254 -19.10 1.66 -9.74
CA SER A 254 -18.74 0.75 -8.67
C SER A 254 -17.43 1.19 -8.00
N TYR A 255 -17.29 0.96 -6.70
CA TYR A 255 -16.01 1.09 -6.02
C TYR A 255 -15.01 0.14 -6.66
N SER A 256 -13.81 0.62 -6.94
CA SER A 256 -12.73 -0.21 -7.46
C SER A 256 -11.39 0.45 -7.13
N GLN A 257 -10.64 -0.13 -6.20
CA GLN A 257 -9.31 0.36 -5.81
C GLN A 257 -8.31 -0.78 -5.69
N TYR A 258 -7.07 -0.49 -6.11
CA TYR A 258 -5.93 -1.38 -5.90
C TYR A 258 -5.52 -1.40 -4.44
N ILE A 259 -5.23 -2.59 -3.93
CA ILE A 259 -4.60 -2.77 -2.63
C ILE A 259 -3.15 -2.27 -2.74
N TYR A 260 -2.72 -1.44 -1.77
CA TYR A 260 -1.39 -0.80 -1.72
C TYR A 260 -1.07 0.09 -2.92
N ASP A 261 -2.09 0.75 -3.48
CA ASP A 261 -2.01 1.57 -4.69
C ASP A 261 -1.72 0.76 -5.97
N ILE A 262 -1.80 1.43 -7.10
CA ILE A 262 -1.46 0.85 -8.40
C ILE A 262 0.06 0.74 -8.55
N ASP A 263 0.53 -0.29 -9.25
CA ASP A 263 1.93 -0.36 -9.66
C ASP A 263 2.27 0.81 -10.60
N PRO A 264 3.15 1.73 -10.19
CA PRO A 264 3.48 2.89 -11.02
C PRO A 264 4.19 2.51 -12.33
N LEU A 265 4.66 1.26 -12.45
CA LEU A 265 5.25 0.71 -13.66
C LEU A 265 4.28 -0.13 -14.49
N ALA A 266 3.03 -0.26 -14.08
CA ALA A 266 1.98 -0.76 -14.95
C ALA A 266 1.85 0.15 -16.18
N ALA A 267 1.70 -0.45 -17.35
CA ALA A 267 1.75 0.25 -18.63
C ALA A 267 0.80 1.44 -18.72
N ASN A 268 1.30 2.53 -19.30
CA ASN A 268 0.52 3.70 -19.72
C ASN A 268 -0.41 4.30 -18.66
N TYR A 269 -0.05 4.17 -17.40
CA TYR A 269 -0.86 4.71 -16.33
C TYR A 269 -0.66 6.23 -16.21
N THR A 270 -1.63 6.98 -16.65
CA THR A 270 -1.78 8.40 -16.35
C THR A 270 -3.01 8.58 -15.49
N THR A 271 -2.82 8.74 -14.18
CA THR A 271 -3.92 9.18 -13.33
C THR A 271 -4.10 10.69 -13.41
N THR A 272 -5.33 11.12 -13.55
CA THR A 272 -5.71 12.52 -13.42
C THR A 272 -6.23 12.84 -12.02
N GLU A 273 -6.52 11.82 -11.24
CA GLU A 273 -7.00 11.93 -9.86
C GLU A 273 -5.99 11.33 -8.91
N ILE A 274 -5.77 12.02 -7.80
CA ILE A 274 -5.02 11.50 -6.66
C ILE A 274 -6.06 10.98 -5.69
N LEU A 275 -6.03 9.68 -5.45
CA LEU A 275 -6.87 9.00 -4.47
C LEU A 275 -5.99 8.46 -3.35
N ASP A 276 -6.50 8.46 -2.12
CA ASP A 276 -5.89 7.68 -1.06
C ASP A 276 -6.03 6.20 -1.40
N PRO A 277 -4.93 5.41 -1.38
CA PRO A 277 -4.96 4.00 -1.73
C PRO A 277 -5.69 3.16 -0.69
N ALA A 278 -6.12 1.95 -1.08
CA ALA A 278 -6.49 0.91 -0.14
C ALA A 278 -5.25 0.41 0.60
N ARG A 279 -5.15 0.70 1.90
CA ARG A 279 -3.99 0.35 2.75
C ARG A 279 -4.13 -0.98 3.46
N LEU A 280 -5.35 -1.52 3.48
CA LEU A 280 -5.71 -2.78 4.10
C LEU A 280 -6.10 -3.79 3.01
N ALA A 281 -5.58 -4.99 3.09
CA ALA A 281 -5.89 -6.06 2.14
C ALA A 281 -7.19 -6.79 2.52
N LEU A 282 -8.27 -6.04 2.79
CA LEU A 282 -9.53 -6.59 3.26
C LEU A 282 -10.76 -5.82 2.76
N PHE A 283 -11.90 -6.48 2.82
CA PHE A 283 -13.25 -5.89 2.74
C PHE A 283 -14.22 -6.70 3.58
N GLY A 284 -15.42 -6.18 3.81
CA GLY A 284 -16.44 -6.87 4.59
C GLY A 284 -17.83 -6.79 3.98
N ILE A 285 -18.67 -7.76 4.29
CA ILE A 285 -20.10 -7.77 3.97
C ILE A 285 -20.84 -7.96 5.28
N CYS A 286 -21.50 -6.90 5.77
CA CYS A 286 -22.23 -6.90 7.03
C CYS A 286 -23.73 -7.02 6.75
N LYS A 287 -24.34 -8.10 7.23
CA LYS A 287 -25.77 -8.39 7.07
C LYS A 287 -26.49 -8.32 8.42
N GLU A 288 -27.80 -8.33 8.40
CA GLU A 288 -28.61 -8.33 9.62
C GLU A 288 -28.27 -9.57 10.50
N ASN A 289 -28.12 -10.74 9.89
CA ASN A 289 -27.98 -12.03 10.60
C ASN A 289 -26.52 -12.42 10.86
N TYR A 290 -25.57 -12.11 9.97
CA TYR A 290 -24.16 -12.43 10.13
C TYR A 290 -23.26 -11.51 9.31
N ASP A 291 -22.00 -11.47 9.69
CA ASP A 291 -20.99 -10.65 9.02
C ASP A 291 -19.86 -11.55 8.48
N MET A 292 -19.31 -11.16 7.34
CA MET A 292 -18.22 -11.85 6.68
C MET A 292 -17.06 -10.88 6.45
N LEU A 293 -15.89 -11.22 6.99
CA LEU A 293 -14.63 -10.55 6.70
C LEU A 293 -13.92 -11.31 5.59
N VAL A 294 -13.47 -10.59 4.58
CA VAL A 294 -12.69 -11.15 3.47
C VAL A 294 -11.30 -10.49 3.47
N THR A 295 -10.26 -11.30 3.54
CA THR A 295 -8.87 -10.84 3.48
C THR A 295 -8.14 -11.47 2.31
N VAL A 296 -7.31 -10.70 1.62
CA VAL A 296 -6.43 -11.19 0.56
C VAL A 296 -5.10 -11.56 1.22
N GLU A 297 -4.83 -12.85 1.32
CA GLU A 297 -3.65 -13.38 2.04
C GLU A 297 -2.40 -13.40 1.15
N ASP A 298 -2.53 -13.89 -0.10
CA ASP A 298 -1.46 -13.87 -1.11
C ASP A 298 -1.91 -13.14 -2.36
N GLY A 299 -0.99 -12.44 -3.01
CA GLY A 299 -1.25 -11.68 -4.23
C GLY A 299 -1.88 -10.32 -3.99
N ALA A 300 -1.95 -9.85 -2.74
CA ALA A 300 -2.54 -8.56 -2.38
C ALA A 300 -1.90 -7.38 -3.14
N SER A 301 -0.60 -7.42 -3.37
CA SER A 301 0.14 -6.38 -4.09
C SER A 301 -0.30 -6.19 -5.54
N ASN A 302 -0.94 -7.21 -6.13
CA ASN A 302 -1.46 -7.20 -7.50
C ASN A 302 -2.99 -7.28 -7.56
N ALA A 303 -3.65 -7.10 -6.40
CA ALA A 303 -5.10 -7.20 -6.29
C ALA A 303 -5.80 -5.85 -6.27
N LEU A 304 -7.06 -5.84 -6.66
CA LEU A 304 -7.98 -4.73 -6.47
C LEU A 304 -9.29 -5.25 -5.93
N ILE A 305 -9.94 -4.44 -5.09
CA ILE A 305 -11.25 -4.73 -4.50
C ILE A 305 -12.30 -3.96 -5.30
N THR A 306 -13.35 -4.66 -5.72
CA THR A 306 -14.49 -4.06 -6.41
C THR A 306 -15.76 -4.31 -5.59
N ALA A 307 -16.57 -3.27 -5.38
CA ALA A 307 -17.88 -3.38 -4.74
C ALA A 307 -18.95 -2.64 -5.54
N GLY A 308 -20.13 -3.22 -5.61
CA GLY A 308 -21.27 -2.66 -6.35
C GLY A 308 -22.60 -2.93 -5.69
N ILE A 309 -23.60 -2.12 -6.05
CA ILE A 309 -24.96 -2.20 -5.52
C ILE A 309 -25.91 -2.84 -6.53
N SER A 310 -27.03 -3.32 -6.01
CA SER A 310 -28.09 -3.91 -6.82
C SER A 310 -28.72 -2.91 -7.80
N GLY A 311 -29.27 -3.45 -8.91
CA GLY A 311 -29.99 -2.68 -9.91
C GLY A 311 -29.11 -1.96 -10.93
N VAL A 312 -27.79 -2.26 -10.99
CA VAL A 312 -26.86 -1.75 -12.01
C VAL A 312 -26.55 -2.83 -13.06
N TYR A 313 -25.94 -3.92 -12.67
CA TYR A 313 -25.60 -5.05 -13.53
C TYR A 313 -26.44 -6.31 -13.27
N ASN A 314 -26.99 -6.41 -12.07
CA ASN A 314 -27.82 -7.48 -11.54
C ASN A 314 -28.60 -6.99 -10.32
N ASP A 315 -29.41 -7.83 -9.69
CA ASP A 315 -30.23 -7.50 -8.52
C ASP A 315 -29.47 -7.71 -7.19
N LEU A 316 -28.13 -7.78 -7.20
CA LEU A 316 -27.33 -8.07 -6.01
C LEU A 316 -26.42 -6.91 -5.61
N ASN A 317 -26.19 -6.79 -4.29
CA ASN A 317 -25.09 -6.04 -3.71
C ASN A 317 -23.91 -7.01 -3.53
N TYR A 318 -22.72 -6.63 -3.97
CA TYR A 318 -21.59 -7.56 -4.03
C TYR A 318 -20.24 -6.85 -3.84
N ALA A 319 -19.26 -7.62 -3.35
CA ALA A 319 -17.85 -7.23 -3.33
C ALA A 319 -16.96 -8.43 -3.62
N TYR A 320 -15.86 -8.20 -4.32
CA TYR A 320 -14.94 -9.26 -4.72
C TYR A 320 -13.54 -8.76 -5.01
N PRO A 321 -12.51 -9.61 -4.85
CA PRO A 321 -11.16 -9.31 -5.27
C PRO A 321 -10.94 -9.65 -6.76
N SER A 322 -10.04 -8.90 -7.39
CA SER A 322 -9.53 -9.20 -8.71
C SER A 322 -8.02 -9.17 -8.69
N PHE A 323 -7.37 -10.05 -9.43
CA PHE A 323 -5.91 -10.18 -9.47
C PHE A 323 -5.38 -9.89 -10.86
N VAL A 324 -4.36 -9.03 -10.94
CA VAL A 324 -3.61 -8.74 -12.16
C VAL A 324 -2.42 -9.69 -12.23
N LEU A 325 -2.33 -10.46 -13.31
CA LEU A 325 -1.32 -11.49 -13.50
C LEU A 325 -0.22 -11.11 -14.48
N ARG A 326 -0.45 -10.09 -15.29
CA ARG A 326 0.54 -9.51 -16.22
C ARG A 326 0.05 -8.18 -16.73
N VAL A 327 0.94 -7.42 -17.33
CA VAL A 327 0.61 -6.18 -18.03
C VAL A 327 0.93 -6.29 -19.52
N ALA A 328 0.21 -5.51 -20.32
CA ALA A 328 0.58 -5.19 -21.69
C ALA A 328 1.04 -3.73 -21.73
N ASP A 329 2.07 -3.44 -22.50
CA ASP A 329 2.64 -2.10 -22.62
C ASP A 329 2.85 -1.73 -24.09
N ASN A 330 3.00 -0.44 -24.35
CA ASN A 330 3.25 0.08 -25.68
C ASN A 330 4.76 0.26 -25.92
N LEU A 331 5.26 -0.39 -26.94
CA LEU A 331 6.59 -0.13 -27.47
C LEU A 331 6.51 0.87 -28.63
N ARG A 332 6.95 2.09 -28.40
CA ARG A 332 7.02 3.12 -29.44
C ARG A 332 8.25 2.94 -30.33
N MET A 333 8.02 2.53 -31.58
CA MET A 333 9.13 2.20 -32.50
C MET A 333 9.78 3.44 -33.14
N PHE A 334 9.02 4.49 -33.45
CA PHE A 334 9.50 5.61 -34.28
C PHE A 334 9.12 7.00 -33.74
N GLY A 335 8.90 7.16 -32.47
CA GLY A 335 8.70 8.48 -31.83
C GLY A 335 7.29 9.09 -32.00
N ASP A 336 6.41 8.44 -32.75
CA ASP A 336 5.02 8.87 -32.92
C ASP A 336 4.06 7.72 -32.53
N SER A 337 2.88 8.04 -32.02
CA SER A 337 1.92 7.06 -31.48
C SER A 337 1.34 6.12 -32.56
N SER A 338 1.44 6.46 -33.85
CA SER A 338 1.01 5.57 -34.94
C SER A 338 1.92 4.35 -35.13
N SER A 339 3.11 4.37 -34.50
CA SER A 339 4.09 3.28 -34.53
C SER A 339 4.12 2.45 -33.25
N ASP A 340 3.17 2.64 -32.35
CA ASP A 340 3.10 1.89 -31.10
C ASP A 340 2.73 0.43 -31.40
N VAL A 341 3.52 -0.49 -30.87
CA VAL A 341 3.29 -1.94 -30.89
C VAL A 341 3.00 -2.40 -29.48
N TYR A 342 1.89 -3.07 -29.30
CA TYR A 342 1.59 -3.70 -28.02
C TYR A 342 2.54 -4.88 -27.76
N VAL A 343 3.09 -4.93 -26.57
CA VAL A 343 3.92 -6.03 -26.08
C VAL A 343 3.31 -6.55 -24.77
N ILE A 344 3.12 -7.86 -24.71
CA ILE A 344 2.52 -8.55 -23.58
C ILE A 344 3.63 -9.25 -22.81
N GLU A 345 3.60 -9.21 -21.47
CA GLU A 345 4.48 -10.02 -20.63
C GLU A 345 4.23 -11.51 -20.94
N PRO A 346 5.28 -12.32 -21.21
CA PRO A 346 5.10 -13.69 -21.70
C PRO A 346 4.57 -14.63 -20.60
N ASN A 347 4.94 -14.42 -19.34
CA ASN A 347 4.56 -15.29 -18.23
C ASN A 347 3.61 -14.54 -17.28
N PRO A 348 2.65 -15.22 -16.66
CA PRO A 348 1.91 -14.67 -15.54
C PRO A 348 2.85 -14.49 -14.33
N TYR A 349 2.51 -13.59 -13.41
CA TYR A 349 3.25 -13.45 -12.16
C TYR A 349 3.14 -14.74 -11.35
N ASP A 350 4.27 -15.19 -10.82
CA ASP A 350 4.31 -16.38 -9.96
C ASP A 350 3.87 -15.99 -8.55
N VAL A 351 2.61 -16.23 -8.25
CA VAL A 351 1.95 -15.89 -6.99
C VAL A 351 0.72 -16.76 -6.80
N ASN A 352 0.43 -17.17 -5.56
CA ASN A 352 -0.89 -17.68 -5.27
C ASN A 352 -1.88 -16.52 -5.13
N MET A 353 -3.07 -16.67 -5.67
CA MET A 353 -4.18 -15.75 -5.45
C MET A 353 -5.03 -16.32 -4.33
N THR A 354 -4.66 -16.05 -3.07
CA THR A 354 -5.31 -16.65 -1.90
C THR A 354 -6.19 -15.62 -1.19
N VAL A 355 -7.44 -16.01 -0.98
CA VAL A 355 -8.47 -15.20 -0.29
C VAL A 355 -9.07 -15.98 0.84
N ARG A 356 -9.14 -15.39 2.02
CA ARG A 356 -9.77 -15.94 3.20
C ARG A 356 -11.14 -15.30 3.41
N TYR A 357 -12.19 -16.12 3.42
CA TYR A 357 -13.57 -15.73 3.74
C TYR A 357 -13.88 -16.19 5.17
N THR A 358 -13.81 -15.28 6.13
CA THR A 358 -14.07 -15.57 7.55
C THR A 358 -15.53 -15.31 7.89
N PHE A 359 -16.20 -16.30 8.45
CA PHE A 359 -17.58 -16.21 8.93
C PHE A 359 -17.55 -15.80 10.40
N LEU A 360 -18.00 -14.60 10.72
CA LEU A 360 -17.84 -14.04 12.05
C LEU A 360 -18.92 -14.51 13.03
N ASP A 361 -18.48 -14.74 14.27
CA ASP A 361 -19.38 -14.97 15.39
C ASP A 361 -20.16 -13.68 15.73
N GLN A 362 -21.35 -13.82 16.34
CA GLN A 362 -22.21 -12.70 16.76
C GLN A 362 -21.52 -11.69 17.69
N LYS A 363 -20.45 -12.07 18.38
CA LYS A 363 -19.63 -11.13 19.17
C LYS A 363 -18.88 -10.11 18.32
N TYR A 364 -18.66 -10.39 17.03
CA TYR A 364 -17.99 -9.50 16.08
C TYR A 364 -19.00 -8.91 15.09
N LYS A 365 -19.82 -7.99 15.53
CA LYS A 365 -20.90 -7.43 14.73
C LYS A 365 -20.52 -6.09 14.07
N GLY A 366 -20.90 -5.92 12.81
CA GLY A 366 -20.66 -4.71 12.03
C GLY A 366 -19.17 -4.48 11.73
N TYR A 367 -18.86 -3.32 11.14
CA TYR A 367 -17.47 -2.97 10.80
C TYR A 367 -16.53 -2.91 12.01
N ALA A 368 -17.05 -2.53 13.18
CA ALA A 368 -16.29 -2.56 14.42
C ALA A 368 -15.89 -3.99 14.84
N GLY A 369 -16.80 -4.94 14.63
CA GLY A 369 -16.52 -6.36 14.83
C GLY A 369 -15.51 -6.91 13.83
N LEU A 370 -15.64 -6.53 12.54
CA LEU A 370 -14.65 -6.88 11.50
C LEU A 370 -13.24 -6.40 11.87
N ALA A 371 -13.12 -5.13 12.26
CA ALA A 371 -11.84 -4.53 12.66
C ALA A 371 -11.26 -5.20 13.91
N THR A 372 -12.11 -5.51 14.90
CA THR A 372 -11.69 -6.16 16.14
C THR A 372 -11.17 -7.59 15.86
N TYR A 373 -11.89 -8.39 15.06
CA TYR A 373 -11.44 -9.72 14.68
C TYR A 373 -10.09 -9.68 13.93
N TYR A 374 -9.96 -8.77 12.95
CA TYR A 374 -8.73 -8.64 12.18
C TYR A 374 -7.55 -8.20 13.06
N ARG A 375 -7.76 -7.25 13.96
CA ARG A 375 -6.76 -6.82 14.95
C ARG A 375 -6.35 -7.97 15.89
N GLU A 376 -7.30 -8.71 16.45
CA GLU A 376 -7.02 -9.86 17.31
C GLU A 376 -6.16 -10.89 16.58
N ARG A 377 -6.48 -11.18 15.30
CA ARG A 377 -5.65 -12.05 14.45
C ARG A 377 -4.22 -11.51 14.29
N LEU A 378 -4.04 -10.22 14.01
CA LEU A 378 -2.71 -9.62 13.89
C LEU A 378 -1.92 -9.70 15.21
N VAL A 379 -2.60 -9.63 16.36
CA VAL A 379 -1.98 -9.84 17.69
C VAL A 379 -1.58 -11.30 17.87
N GLU A 380 -2.42 -12.25 17.53
CA GLU A 380 -2.13 -13.69 17.59
C GLU A 380 -0.95 -14.07 16.67
N GLU A 381 -0.85 -13.45 15.50
CA GLU A 381 0.26 -13.60 14.56
C GLU A 381 1.54 -12.87 15.01
N GLY A 382 1.50 -12.13 16.12
CA GLY A 382 2.64 -11.34 16.63
C GLY A 382 2.97 -10.10 15.80
N LYS A 383 2.07 -9.66 14.95
CA LYS A 383 2.25 -8.45 14.09
C LYS A 383 1.87 -7.16 14.81
N LEU A 384 1.06 -7.23 15.85
CA LEU A 384 0.67 -6.09 16.68
C LEU A 384 0.93 -6.39 18.16
N THR A 385 1.48 -5.41 18.87
CA THR A 385 1.71 -5.48 20.32
C THR A 385 1.02 -4.31 20.99
N ARG A 386 0.30 -4.57 22.08
CA ARG A 386 -0.41 -3.54 22.82
C ARG A 386 0.54 -2.47 23.35
N LEU A 387 0.21 -1.20 23.16
CA LEU A 387 0.94 -0.08 23.71
C LEU A 387 0.67 0.07 25.22
N GLU A 388 1.65 0.61 25.92
CA GLU A 388 1.48 1.07 27.32
C GLU A 388 0.64 2.36 27.35
N GLU A 389 -0.16 2.53 28.39
CA GLU A 389 -0.88 3.78 28.63
C GLU A 389 0.10 4.92 28.96
N THR A 390 -0.15 6.10 28.40
CA THR A 390 0.60 7.33 28.68
C THR A 390 -0.33 8.40 29.25
N GLU A 391 0.25 9.39 29.99
CA GLU A 391 -0.54 10.48 30.56
C GLU A 391 -1.14 11.42 29.50
N ASP A 392 -0.40 11.61 28.40
CA ASP A 392 -0.77 12.49 27.29
C ASP A 392 -0.54 11.79 25.95
N ILE A 393 -1.29 12.17 24.92
CA ILE A 393 -1.00 11.77 23.53
C ILE A 393 0.28 12.47 23.04
N PRO A 394 1.05 11.90 22.12
CA PRO A 394 2.18 12.61 21.54
C PRO A 394 1.71 13.69 20.55
N PHE A 395 2.44 14.81 20.53
CA PHE A 395 2.32 15.86 19.53
C PHE A 395 3.34 15.62 18.42
N PHE A 396 2.87 15.48 17.18
CA PHE A 396 3.73 15.21 16.03
C PHE A 396 4.09 16.48 15.29
N TYR A 397 5.37 16.58 14.90
CA TYR A 397 5.81 17.65 14.01
C TYR A 397 7.01 17.26 13.17
N ASP A 398 6.92 17.60 11.89
CA ASP A 398 8.04 17.55 10.97
C ASP A 398 8.87 18.82 11.12
N VAL A 399 10.19 18.70 11.05
CA VAL A 399 11.11 19.84 10.93
C VAL A 399 11.88 19.75 9.63
N ILE A 400 11.69 20.74 8.75
CA ILE A 400 12.46 20.85 7.51
C ILE A 400 13.77 21.53 7.82
N ALA A 401 14.89 20.78 7.78
CA ALA A 401 16.21 21.29 8.12
C ALA A 401 16.94 21.86 6.90
N GLY A 402 17.47 21.04 6.02
CA GLY A 402 18.23 21.46 4.85
C GLY A 402 17.43 21.38 3.57
N VAL A 403 17.60 22.36 2.69
CA VAL A 403 16.94 22.43 1.38
C VAL A 403 17.95 22.71 0.28
N LYS A 404 17.87 21.96 -0.83
CA LYS A 404 18.68 22.23 -2.03
C LYS A 404 18.08 23.38 -2.85
N GLU A 405 18.93 24.26 -3.32
CA GLU A 405 18.58 25.29 -4.30
C GLU A 405 19.61 25.38 -5.41
N ASN A 406 19.20 25.93 -6.54
CA ASN A 406 20.09 26.22 -7.67
C ASN A 406 20.82 27.55 -7.42
N ALA A 407 22.12 27.50 -7.16
CA ALA A 407 23.00 28.64 -7.04
C ALA A 407 23.90 28.80 -8.28
N HIS A 408 24.43 29.99 -8.50
CA HIS A 408 25.33 30.29 -9.63
C HIS A 408 26.65 30.85 -9.13
N PHE A 409 27.75 30.28 -9.58
CA PHE A 409 29.08 30.80 -9.34
C PHE A 409 29.81 30.99 -10.66
N LEU A 410 30.22 32.24 -10.97
CA LEU A 410 30.85 32.62 -12.25
C LEU A 410 30.08 32.14 -13.49
N GLY A 411 28.75 32.12 -13.44
CA GLY A 411 27.88 31.66 -14.52
C GLY A 411 27.67 30.14 -14.60
N ALA A 412 28.34 29.36 -13.78
CA ALA A 412 28.10 27.93 -13.65
C ALA A 412 27.03 27.68 -12.57
N GLN A 413 26.02 26.91 -12.91
CA GLN A 413 24.97 26.48 -11.96
C GLN A 413 25.49 25.32 -11.11
N TYR A 414 25.19 25.33 -9.81
CA TYR A 414 25.44 24.21 -8.90
C TYR A 414 24.34 24.14 -7.86
N LEU A 415 24.13 22.95 -7.33
CA LEU A 415 23.20 22.73 -6.21
C LEU A 415 23.89 23.11 -4.89
N HIS A 416 23.20 23.90 -4.10
CA HIS A 416 23.62 24.38 -2.81
C HIS A 416 22.58 24.04 -1.76
N THR A 417 23.02 23.54 -0.59
CA THR A 417 22.13 23.32 0.55
C THR A 417 22.13 24.53 1.46
N PHE A 418 20.96 25.09 1.74
CA PHE A 418 20.76 26.11 2.76
C PHE A 418 19.91 25.57 3.92
N SER A 419 20.01 26.24 5.08
CA SER A 419 19.25 25.86 6.27
C SER A 419 17.91 26.57 6.27
N MET A 420 16.84 25.81 6.48
CA MET A 420 15.53 26.31 6.87
C MET A 420 15.33 26.19 8.38
N THR A 421 16.00 25.25 9.00
CA THR A 421 16.06 25.03 10.44
C THR A 421 17.35 24.29 10.76
N ASP A 422 18.27 24.90 11.46
CA ASP A 422 19.44 24.19 11.96
C ASP A 422 19.12 23.40 13.25
N PHE A 423 20.06 22.60 13.73
CA PHE A 423 19.81 21.75 14.89
C PHE A 423 19.67 22.51 16.21
N GLU A 424 20.22 23.72 16.33
CA GLU A 424 20.03 24.58 17.50
C GLU A 424 18.63 25.23 17.46
N GLU A 425 18.19 25.66 16.30
CA GLU A 425 16.84 26.18 16.05
C GLU A 425 15.77 25.08 16.26
N ALA A 426 16.03 23.83 15.84
CA ALA A 426 15.17 22.69 16.10
C ALA A 426 15.07 22.39 17.60
N GLN A 427 16.17 22.54 18.38
CA GLN A 427 16.13 22.45 19.84
C GLN A 427 15.25 23.54 20.46
N GLN A 428 15.29 24.77 19.90
CA GLN A 428 14.43 25.87 20.36
C GLN A 428 12.96 25.57 20.09
N ILE A 429 12.61 25.02 18.91
CA ILE A 429 11.23 24.58 18.60
C ILE A 429 10.74 23.60 19.67
N SER A 430 11.52 22.53 19.96
CA SER A 430 11.16 21.54 20.97
C SER A 430 10.97 22.16 22.35
N ASN A 431 11.89 23.04 22.79
CA ASN A 431 11.81 23.71 24.08
C ASN A 431 10.59 24.65 24.17
N GLU A 432 10.28 25.40 23.12
CA GLU A 432 9.13 26.29 23.10
C GLU A 432 7.80 25.53 23.10
N LEU A 433 7.71 24.38 22.41
CA LEU A 433 6.56 23.49 22.47
C LEU A 433 6.38 22.91 23.89
N ALA A 434 7.45 22.44 24.52
CA ALA A 434 7.43 21.99 25.93
C ALA A 434 6.98 23.10 26.90
N ALA A 435 7.48 24.34 26.71
CA ALA A 435 7.07 25.50 27.51
C ALA A 435 5.59 25.88 27.29
N SER A 436 5.00 25.50 26.17
CA SER A 436 3.58 25.69 25.85
C SER A 436 2.69 24.54 26.37
N GLY A 437 3.24 23.61 27.18
CA GLY A 437 2.48 22.51 27.78
C GLY A 437 2.47 21.21 26.98
N ILE A 438 3.25 21.10 25.90
CA ILE A 438 3.36 19.90 25.10
C ILE A 438 4.52 19.04 25.64
N GLY A 439 4.20 18.16 26.59
CA GLY A 439 5.18 17.31 27.30
C GLY A 439 5.50 15.99 26.60
N SER A 440 4.72 15.57 25.60
CA SER A 440 4.97 14.38 24.81
C SER A 440 5.13 14.79 23.35
N GLN A 441 6.32 14.58 22.77
CA GLN A 441 6.68 15.10 21.46
C GLN A 441 7.17 13.98 20.53
N VAL A 442 6.81 14.03 19.27
CA VAL A 442 7.40 13.20 18.21
C VAL A 442 7.89 14.10 17.10
N MET A 443 9.20 14.31 17.05
CA MET A 443 9.86 15.09 16.01
C MET A 443 10.29 14.17 14.85
N ASN A 444 9.88 14.49 13.63
CA ASN A 444 10.42 13.89 12.39
C ASN A 444 11.34 14.90 11.70
N LEU A 445 12.65 14.67 11.76
CA LEU A 445 13.66 15.57 11.23
C LEU A 445 13.94 15.27 9.75
N GLN A 446 13.48 16.11 8.86
CA GLN A 446 13.62 15.99 7.41
C GLN A 446 14.78 16.82 6.88
N GLY A 447 15.50 16.32 5.89
CA GLY A 447 16.58 17.08 5.25
C GLY A 447 17.86 17.21 6.05
N TRP A 448 18.14 16.32 6.97
CA TRP A 448 19.26 16.35 7.93
C TRP A 448 20.60 15.88 7.35
N PHE A 449 20.59 15.13 6.22
CA PHE A 449 21.76 14.48 5.65
C PHE A 449 21.77 14.52 4.12
N ASN A 450 22.89 14.14 3.51
CA ASN A 450 23.10 13.95 2.06
C ASN A 450 22.51 15.07 1.19
N GLY A 451 22.65 16.33 1.60
CA GLY A 451 22.24 17.48 0.79
C GLY A 451 20.86 18.06 1.10
N GLY A 452 20.05 17.49 2.00
CA GLY A 452 18.80 18.10 2.43
C GLY A 452 17.56 17.24 2.19
N TYR A 453 16.39 17.86 2.13
CA TYR A 453 15.08 17.18 2.04
C TYR A 453 15.01 16.14 0.92
N TYR A 454 15.39 16.51 -0.30
CA TYR A 454 15.62 15.58 -1.41
C TYR A 454 17.08 15.14 -1.38
N HIS A 455 17.40 14.27 -0.41
CA HIS A 455 18.76 13.80 -0.17
C HIS A 455 19.27 12.91 -1.30
N ASP A 456 20.60 12.85 -1.46
CA ASP A 456 21.24 11.90 -2.35
C ASP A 456 21.03 10.46 -1.82
N ALA A 457 21.25 9.48 -2.70
CA ALA A 457 21.02 8.06 -2.37
C ALA A 457 21.57 7.67 -0.99
N ALA A 458 20.77 6.92 -0.24
CA ALA A 458 21.02 6.63 1.18
C ALA A 458 22.09 5.54 1.42
N ASP A 459 22.96 5.25 0.43
CA ASP A 459 24.09 4.32 0.62
C ASP A 459 25.23 4.89 1.47
N THR A 460 25.19 6.20 1.73
CA THR A 460 26.07 6.90 2.67
C THR A 460 25.22 7.77 3.59
N VAL A 461 25.73 8.07 4.80
CA VAL A 461 25.09 9.00 5.72
C VAL A 461 26.09 10.11 6.03
N ARG A 462 25.91 11.25 5.37
CA ARG A 462 26.72 12.46 5.57
C ARG A 462 25.84 13.54 6.21
N ILE A 463 25.90 13.65 7.51
CA ILE A 463 25.16 14.67 8.26
C ILE A 463 25.63 16.05 7.78
N THR A 464 24.68 16.92 7.47
CA THR A 464 24.97 18.23 6.89
C THR A 464 25.64 19.14 7.92
N GLY A 465 26.91 19.50 7.67
CA GLY A 465 27.72 20.28 8.62
C GLY A 465 27.17 21.67 8.92
N LYS A 466 26.52 22.32 7.92
CA LYS A 466 25.86 23.63 8.09
C LYS A 466 24.68 23.61 9.08
N LEU A 467 24.09 22.45 9.32
CA LEU A 467 22.99 22.29 10.26
C LEU A 467 23.46 22.00 11.69
N GLY A 468 24.78 21.85 11.93
CA GLY A 468 25.34 21.51 13.25
C GLY A 468 26.14 20.22 13.27
N GLY A 469 26.12 19.43 12.17
CA GLY A 469 26.86 18.17 12.06
C GLY A 469 26.42 17.10 13.06
N LYS A 470 27.23 16.05 13.24
CA LYS A 470 26.87 14.91 14.10
C LYS A 470 26.61 15.32 15.56
N SER A 471 27.47 16.14 16.13
CA SER A 471 27.33 16.57 17.52
C SER A 471 26.06 17.41 17.76
N GLY A 472 25.67 18.26 16.78
CA GLY A 472 24.43 19.03 16.86
C GLY A 472 23.21 18.14 16.78
N LEU A 473 23.24 17.11 15.92
CA LEU A 473 22.15 16.14 15.78
C LEU A 473 21.94 15.33 17.07
N GLU A 474 23.03 14.81 17.66
CA GLU A 474 22.95 14.03 18.90
C GLU A 474 22.46 14.89 20.07
N LYS A 475 22.91 16.16 20.15
CA LYS A 475 22.40 17.10 21.14
C LYS A 475 20.93 17.47 20.94
N LEU A 476 20.46 17.55 19.69
CA LEU A 476 19.03 17.72 19.39
C LEU A 476 18.23 16.53 19.91
N ASN A 477 18.69 15.30 19.68
CA ASN A 477 18.05 14.09 20.20
C ASN A 477 17.96 14.11 21.73
N GLU A 478 19.06 14.46 22.42
CA GLU A 478 19.08 14.64 23.88
C GLU A 478 18.04 15.67 24.33
N THR A 479 17.91 16.80 23.64
CA THR A 479 16.94 17.86 23.97
C THR A 479 15.50 17.39 23.82
N VAL A 480 15.16 16.74 22.69
CA VAL A 480 13.82 16.21 22.44
C VAL A 480 13.46 15.15 23.49
N THR A 481 14.40 14.26 23.82
CA THR A 481 14.22 13.23 24.86
C THR A 481 14.02 13.84 26.22
N ALA A 482 14.79 14.88 26.58
CA ALA A 482 14.64 15.61 27.84
C ALA A 482 13.28 16.33 27.97
N ASN A 483 12.68 16.70 26.84
CA ASN A 483 11.33 17.25 26.74
C ASN A 483 10.23 16.16 26.64
N GLY A 484 10.56 14.91 26.99
CA GLY A 484 9.58 13.78 26.96
C GLY A 484 9.25 13.24 25.60
N GLY A 485 10.11 13.46 24.60
CA GLY A 485 9.81 13.10 23.21
C GLY A 485 10.75 12.09 22.58
N ASP A 486 10.37 11.65 21.38
CA ASP A 486 11.14 10.81 20.46
C ASP A 486 11.53 11.60 19.21
N MET A 487 12.78 11.45 18.76
CA MET A 487 13.25 12.04 17.51
C MET A 487 13.50 10.96 16.45
N TYR A 488 12.82 11.10 15.34
CA TYR A 488 13.02 10.27 14.15
C TYR A 488 13.76 11.05 13.06
N VAL A 489 14.62 10.37 12.33
CA VAL A 489 15.33 10.96 11.18
C VAL A 489 14.80 10.37 9.89
N ASP A 490 14.38 11.23 8.97
CA ASP A 490 13.70 10.87 7.74
C ASP A 490 14.65 10.33 6.66
N VAL A 491 14.22 9.30 5.93
CA VAL A 491 14.92 8.71 4.80
C VAL A 491 13.95 8.17 3.75
N ALA A 492 14.28 8.37 2.48
CA ALA A 492 13.64 7.73 1.33
C ALA A 492 14.61 6.74 0.68
N PHE A 493 14.14 5.56 0.28
CA PHE A 493 14.95 4.54 -0.39
C PHE A 493 14.48 4.27 -1.82
N GLN A 494 13.18 4.28 -2.06
CA GLN A 494 12.59 3.92 -3.35
C GLN A 494 12.45 5.11 -4.30
N GLN A 495 12.06 6.28 -3.77
CA GLN A 495 11.89 7.49 -4.55
C GLN A 495 13.19 8.30 -4.58
N VAL A 496 13.86 8.31 -5.73
CA VAL A 496 15.15 8.99 -5.93
C VAL A 496 14.97 10.16 -6.88
N THR A 497 15.29 11.36 -6.42
CA THR A 497 15.18 12.57 -7.26
C THR A 497 16.30 12.66 -8.28
N PHE A 498 16.07 13.37 -9.38
CA PHE A 498 17.10 13.57 -10.43
C PHE A 498 18.29 14.43 -10.00
N ALA A 499 18.20 15.08 -8.85
CA ALA A 499 19.29 15.85 -8.25
C ALA A 499 20.28 14.99 -7.45
N ASP A 500 20.13 13.69 -7.45
CA ASP A 500 20.95 12.75 -6.68
C ASP A 500 22.26 12.42 -7.42
N ASP A 501 23.39 12.72 -6.79
CA ASP A 501 24.73 12.41 -7.29
C ASP A 501 25.15 10.94 -7.05
N GLY A 502 24.48 10.21 -6.17
CA GLY A 502 24.81 8.84 -5.75
C GLY A 502 24.08 7.74 -6.51
N PHE A 503 23.07 8.08 -7.31
CA PHE A 503 22.19 7.15 -8.00
C PHE A 503 22.56 6.96 -9.46
N ASN A 504 22.80 5.72 -9.86
CA ASN A 504 23.00 5.39 -11.26
C ASN A 504 21.67 5.14 -11.96
N TYR A 505 21.04 6.20 -12.45
CA TYR A 505 19.76 6.17 -13.13
C TYR A 505 19.64 5.05 -14.18
N GLY A 506 20.66 4.91 -15.05
CA GLY A 506 20.65 3.92 -16.13
C GLY A 506 20.81 2.46 -15.68
N ALA A 507 21.38 2.21 -14.51
CA ALA A 507 21.64 0.87 -14.00
C ALA A 507 20.66 0.43 -12.91
N GLU A 508 20.26 1.36 -12.05
CA GLU A 508 19.52 1.06 -10.80
C GLU A 508 18.04 1.46 -10.86
N GLY A 509 17.65 2.28 -11.84
CA GLY A 509 16.25 2.70 -11.99
C GLY A 509 15.34 1.60 -12.51
N ALA A 510 14.15 1.49 -11.93
CA ALA A 510 13.10 0.60 -12.36
C ALA A 510 12.55 0.99 -13.75
N ARG A 511 12.15 0.00 -14.56
CA ARG A 511 11.85 0.17 -15.98
C ARG A 511 10.44 -0.25 -16.34
N TYR A 512 9.90 0.42 -17.35
CA TYR A 512 8.70 -0.05 -18.06
C TYR A 512 9.01 -1.28 -18.92
N TYR A 513 8.02 -2.14 -19.10
CA TYR A 513 8.16 -3.38 -19.88
C TYR A 513 8.35 -3.09 -21.37
N GLY A 514 7.42 -2.36 -21.96
CA GLY A 514 7.39 -2.10 -23.40
C GLY A 514 8.55 -1.26 -23.87
N ALA A 515 8.69 -0.07 -23.33
CA ALA A 515 9.70 0.90 -23.73
C ALA A 515 11.11 0.57 -23.26
N GLY A 516 11.25 -0.21 -22.16
CA GLY A 516 12.55 -0.61 -21.62
C GLY A 516 13.41 0.52 -21.04
N TYR A 517 12.89 1.77 -21.03
CA TYR A 517 13.58 2.90 -20.40
C TYR A 517 13.22 3.01 -18.93
N VAL A 518 14.09 3.67 -18.17
CA VAL A 518 13.86 3.92 -16.74
C VAL A 518 12.68 4.86 -16.55
N ALA A 519 11.79 4.48 -15.64
CA ALA A 519 10.61 5.28 -15.33
C ALA A 519 10.98 6.61 -14.67
N SER A 520 10.27 7.66 -15.04
CA SER A 520 10.44 9.00 -14.50
C SER A 520 9.08 9.62 -14.24
N PHE A 521 8.91 10.10 -13.03
CA PHE A 521 7.66 10.68 -12.54
C PHE A 521 7.87 12.14 -12.16
N GLY A 522 6.82 12.96 -12.29
CA GLY A 522 6.80 14.30 -11.73
C GLY A 522 6.19 14.29 -10.35
N LEU A 523 6.71 15.10 -9.44
CA LEU A 523 6.04 15.37 -8.18
C LEU A 523 4.68 15.99 -8.44
N ILE A 524 3.71 15.64 -7.63
CA ILE A 524 2.37 16.22 -7.69
C ILE A 524 2.29 17.38 -6.70
N ASN A 525 1.81 18.51 -7.17
CA ASN A 525 1.54 19.64 -6.32
C ASN A 525 0.22 19.37 -5.55
N PRO A 526 0.23 19.27 -4.22
CA PRO A 526 -0.94 18.89 -3.44
C PRO A 526 -2.08 19.92 -3.50
N THR A 527 -1.76 21.20 -3.80
CA THR A 527 -2.77 22.26 -3.91
C THR A 527 -3.47 22.27 -5.27
N THR A 528 -2.73 22.02 -6.34
CA THR A 528 -3.27 22.06 -7.71
C THR A 528 -3.60 20.70 -8.28
N LEU A 529 -3.17 19.62 -7.62
CA LEU A 529 -3.26 18.22 -8.03
C LEU A 529 -2.68 17.96 -9.43
N ARG A 530 -1.66 18.77 -9.82
CA ARG A 530 -1.00 18.70 -11.12
C ARG A 530 0.44 18.26 -10.99
N ASN A 531 0.88 17.55 -12.00
CA ASN A 531 2.26 17.14 -12.14
C ASN A 531 3.16 18.37 -12.33
N THR A 532 4.24 18.46 -11.56
CA THR A 532 5.17 19.62 -11.54
C THR A 532 6.40 19.42 -12.40
N SER A 533 6.53 18.31 -13.11
CA SER A 533 7.71 17.98 -13.93
C SER A 533 8.08 19.05 -14.99
N GLY A 534 7.13 19.87 -15.40
CA GLY A 534 7.32 20.97 -16.34
C GLY A 534 7.80 22.29 -15.73
N LEU A 535 7.97 22.40 -14.42
CA LEU A 535 8.30 23.66 -13.73
C LEU A 535 9.80 23.99 -13.66
N GLY A 536 10.66 23.26 -14.36
CA GLY A 536 12.07 23.61 -14.53
C GLY A 536 13.02 23.24 -13.39
N TYR A 537 12.52 22.71 -12.27
CA TYR A 537 13.35 22.19 -11.19
C TYR A 537 13.62 20.70 -11.42
N VAL A 538 14.89 20.30 -11.35
CA VAL A 538 15.29 18.89 -11.52
C VAL A 538 14.70 18.04 -10.41
N GLU A 539 14.60 18.58 -9.21
CA GLU A 539 14.03 17.94 -8.02
C GLU A 539 12.50 17.69 -8.11
N ASN A 540 11.82 18.33 -9.06
CA ASN A 540 10.40 18.07 -9.33
C ASN A 540 10.17 16.75 -10.07
N ARG A 541 11.25 16.05 -10.42
CA ARG A 541 11.19 14.73 -11.05
C ARG A 541 11.93 13.71 -10.20
N TYR A 542 11.39 12.51 -10.14
CA TYR A 542 12.01 11.38 -9.46
C TYR A 542 11.94 10.14 -10.34
N SER A 543 12.83 9.21 -10.07
CA SER A 543 12.78 7.81 -10.52
C SER A 543 12.52 6.91 -9.35
N LEU A 544 12.15 5.69 -9.66
CA LEU A 544 12.02 4.64 -8.66
C LEU A 544 13.26 3.75 -8.71
N LEU A 545 13.84 3.47 -7.55
CA LEU A 545 14.89 2.47 -7.42
C LEU A 545 14.29 1.09 -7.73
N SER A 546 14.96 0.32 -8.56
CA SER A 546 14.58 -1.08 -8.73
C SER A 546 14.71 -1.83 -7.40
N PRO A 547 13.70 -2.60 -6.96
CA PRO A 547 13.72 -3.31 -5.68
C PRO A 547 14.94 -4.20 -5.48
N LYS A 548 15.55 -4.68 -6.56
CA LYS A 548 16.80 -5.46 -6.55
C LYS A 548 17.95 -4.78 -5.80
N PHE A 549 17.96 -3.46 -5.78
CA PHE A 549 19.04 -2.68 -5.17
C PHE A 549 18.70 -2.21 -3.75
N LEU A 550 17.47 -2.37 -3.29
CA LEU A 550 17.08 -2.01 -1.92
C LEU A 550 18.00 -2.62 -0.86
N PRO A 551 18.37 -3.93 -0.91
CA PRO A 551 19.26 -4.54 0.09
C PRO A 551 20.61 -3.83 0.21
N ARG A 552 21.13 -3.31 -0.90
CA ARG A 552 22.38 -2.55 -0.90
C ARG A 552 22.25 -1.22 -0.18
N TYR A 553 21.21 -0.46 -0.48
CA TYR A 553 21.00 0.88 0.07
C TYR A 553 20.62 0.80 1.55
N VAL A 554 19.64 -0.02 1.87
CA VAL A 554 19.16 -0.21 3.24
C VAL A 554 20.25 -0.80 4.14
N GLY A 555 20.95 -1.84 3.70
CA GLY A 555 22.02 -2.46 4.49
C GLY A 555 23.17 -1.49 4.79
N LYS A 556 23.55 -0.64 3.82
CA LYS A 556 24.59 0.39 4.04
C LYS A 556 24.09 1.50 4.99
N PHE A 557 22.85 1.93 4.85
CA PHE A 557 22.23 2.92 5.73
C PHE A 557 22.15 2.38 7.16
N ALA A 558 21.60 1.18 7.36
CA ALA A 558 21.45 0.53 8.65
C ALA A 558 22.79 0.41 9.40
N GLY A 559 23.86 0.00 8.70
CA GLY A 559 25.21 -0.09 9.29
C GLY A 559 25.82 1.26 9.70
N LYS A 560 25.26 2.38 9.21
CA LYS A 560 25.69 3.75 9.56
C LYS A 560 24.82 4.38 10.66
N ILE A 561 23.48 4.29 10.49
CA ILE A 561 22.53 4.90 11.41
C ILE A 561 22.60 4.26 12.79
N GLY A 562 22.88 2.96 12.89
CA GLY A 562 23.09 2.27 14.16
C GLY A 562 24.24 2.83 15.03
N LYS A 563 25.11 3.71 14.46
CA LYS A 563 26.23 4.38 15.16
C LYS A 563 25.93 5.85 15.50
N ILE A 564 24.74 6.31 15.22
CA ILE A 564 24.27 7.67 15.47
C ILE A 564 23.24 7.60 16.59
N ASP A 565 23.37 8.48 17.58
CA ASP A 565 22.42 8.53 18.67
C ASP A 565 21.18 9.33 18.27
N VAL A 566 20.17 8.60 17.76
CA VAL A 566 18.82 9.07 17.44
C VAL A 566 17.82 8.02 17.88
N THR A 567 16.61 8.40 18.23
CA THR A 567 15.59 7.48 18.74
C THR A 567 15.08 6.56 17.65
N GLY A 568 14.75 7.10 16.48
CA GLY A 568 14.11 6.32 15.42
C GLY A 568 14.47 6.74 14.00
N ILE A 569 13.95 5.98 13.06
CA ILE A 569 14.08 6.19 11.62
C ILE A 569 12.68 6.39 11.04
N SER A 570 12.47 7.49 10.32
CA SER A 570 11.23 7.75 9.59
C SER A 570 11.37 7.29 8.13
N LEU A 571 10.55 6.33 7.73
CA LEU A 571 10.56 5.73 6.42
C LEU A 571 9.56 6.46 5.49
N ARG A 572 10.08 7.34 4.64
CA ARG A 572 9.24 8.14 3.74
C ARG A 572 8.45 7.28 2.76
N ASP A 573 8.99 6.14 2.34
CA ASP A 573 8.44 5.35 1.23
C ASP A 573 8.34 3.82 1.48
N LEU A 574 9.19 3.17 2.27
CA LEU A 574 9.18 1.71 2.41
C LEU A 574 7.90 1.13 3.02
N GLY A 575 7.19 1.86 3.88
CA GLY A 575 5.94 1.40 4.50
C GLY A 575 4.69 1.58 3.62
N SER A 576 4.79 2.36 2.53
CA SER A 576 3.60 2.76 1.74
C SER A 576 3.77 2.66 0.23
N VAL A 577 4.98 2.70 -0.29
CA VAL A 577 5.26 2.61 -1.72
C VAL A 577 5.74 1.20 -2.06
N LEU A 578 5.11 0.57 -3.04
CA LEU A 578 5.47 -0.76 -3.51
C LEU A 578 5.62 -0.74 -5.04
N VAL A 579 6.81 -1.08 -5.51
CA VAL A 579 7.23 -0.89 -6.90
C VAL A 579 7.72 -2.19 -7.50
N SER A 580 7.34 -2.50 -8.74
CA SER A 580 7.96 -3.56 -9.55
C SER A 580 9.18 -3.03 -10.31
N ASP A 581 9.90 -3.91 -11.03
CA ASP A 581 10.81 -3.53 -12.10
C ASP A 581 10.57 -4.45 -13.30
N LYS A 582 10.06 -3.88 -14.39
CA LYS A 582 9.66 -4.60 -15.59
C LYS A 582 10.81 -4.79 -16.60
N LYS A 583 12.07 -4.75 -16.17
CA LYS A 583 13.22 -5.00 -17.02
C LYS A 583 13.15 -6.40 -17.64
N ARG A 584 12.97 -6.49 -18.96
CA ARG A 584 12.70 -7.77 -19.67
C ARG A 584 13.71 -8.89 -19.42
N THR A 585 14.97 -8.54 -19.19
CA THR A 585 16.04 -9.51 -18.96
C THR A 585 16.14 -10.01 -17.53
N ASN A 586 15.52 -9.30 -16.59
CA ASN A 586 15.55 -9.61 -15.16
C ASN A 586 14.43 -8.82 -14.45
N GLN A 587 13.20 -9.31 -14.61
CA GLN A 587 12.01 -8.71 -14.05
C GLN A 587 11.86 -9.06 -12.58
N ILE A 588 11.38 -8.11 -11.78
CA ILE A 588 10.89 -8.36 -10.42
C ILE A 588 9.43 -7.92 -10.34
N THR A 589 8.57 -8.85 -9.96
CA THR A 589 7.14 -8.59 -9.79
C THR A 589 6.91 -7.74 -8.56
N ARG A 590 5.72 -7.17 -8.43
CA ARG A 590 5.35 -6.38 -7.26
C ARG A 590 5.25 -7.25 -5.99
N GLU A 591 4.83 -8.51 -6.12
CA GLU A 591 4.80 -9.46 -5.01
C GLU A 591 6.22 -9.81 -4.53
N ALA A 592 7.13 -10.16 -5.45
CA ALA A 592 8.53 -10.40 -5.09
C ALA A 592 9.20 -9.14 -4.51
N ALA A 593 8.79 -7.95 -4.96
CA ALA A 593 9.24 -6.68 -4.39
C ALA A 593 8.74 -6.48 -2.95
N LEU A 594 7.54 -6.97 -2.62
CA LEU A 594 7.02 -6.95 -1.25
C LEU A 594 7.91 -7.77 -0.31
N ASP A 595 8.32 -8.98 -0.71
CA ASP A 595 9.25 -9.80 0.07
C ASP A 595 10.59 -9.08 0.31
N VAL A 596 11.11 -8.41 -0.73
CA VAL A 596 12.32 -7.58 -0.58
C VAL A 596 12.10 -6.47 0.44
N VAL A 597 10.99 -5.73 0.35
CA VAL A 597 10.65 -4.62 1.27
C VAL A 597 10.54 -5.13 2.71
N LEU A 598 9.83 -6.24 2.95
CA LEU A 598 9.69 -6.85 4.28
C LEU A 598 11.06 -7.25 4.85
N GLY A 599 11.92 -7.86 4.03
CA GLY A 599 13.30 -8.16 4.43
C GLY A 599 14.10 -6.91 4.81
N GLN A 600 13.88 -5.77 4.14
CA GLN A 600 14.56 -4.52 4.46
C GLN A 600 14.00 -3.86 5.73
N LEU A 601 12.69 -3.94 5.97
CA LEU A 601 12.09 -3.48 7.23
C LEU A 601 12.70 -4.24 8.42
N GLY A 602 12.83 -5.57 8.32
CA GLY A 602 13.51 -6.38 9.35
C GLY A 602 14.99 -6.00 9.57
N ILE A 603 15.72 -5.63 8.50
CA ILE A 603 17.10 -5.12 8.65
C ILE A 603 17.12 -3.79 9.42
N LEU A 604 16.19 -2.88 9.14
CA LEU A 604 16.10 -1.60 9.85
C LEU A 604 15.69 -1.78 11.31
N GLU A 605 14.72 -2.63 11.59
CA GLU A 605 14.31 -3.01 12.95
C GLU A 605 15.49 -3.58 13.74
N SER A 606 16.34 -4.42 13.13
CA SER A 606 17.53 -5.00 13.76
C SER A 606 18.58 -3.96 14.23
N THR A 607 18.46 -2.71 13.80
CA THR A 607 19.30 -1.61 14.30
C THR A 607 18.97 -1.20 15.73
N GLY A 608 17.84 -1.66 16.29
CA GLY A 608 17.30 -1.28 17.59
C GLY A 608 16.74 0.15 17.63
N LYS A 609 16.49 0.76 16.47
CA LYS A 609 15.81 2.05 16.31
C LYS A 609 14.33 1.84 16.13
N LYS A 610 13.49 2.71 16.71
CA LYS A 610 12.06 2.75 16.41
C LYS A 610 11.83 3.09 14.94
N LEU A 611 10.81 2.50 14.32
CA LEU A 611 10.46 2.77 12.93
C LEU A 611 9.14 3.55 12.82
N MET A 612 9.21 4.63 12.07
CA MET A 612 8.04 5.44 11.70
C MET A 612 7.75 5.23 10.22
N THR A 613 6.50 4.93 9.87
CA THR A 613 6.06 4.84 8.47
C THR A 613 5.19 6.03 8.08
N ASN A 614 5.32 6.43 6.84
CA ASN A 614 4.47 7.45 6.22
C ASN A 614 3.24 6.77 5.62
N ALA A 615 2.07 6.96 6.22
CA ALA A 615 0.80 6.39 5.78
C ALA A 615 0.89 4.87 5.51
N GLY A 616 1.39 4.10 6.50
CA GLY A 616 1.75 2.69 6.38
C GLY A 616 0.63 1.79 5.86
N ASN A 617 0.97 0.88 4.95
CA ASN A 617 0.11 -0.22 4.54
C ASN A 617 0.19 -1.36 5.58
N ASP A 618 -0.84 -2.20 5.66
CA ASP A 618 -0.92 -3.26 6.69
C ASP A 618 0.23 -4.27 6.64
N TYR A 619 0.89 -4.48 5.50
CA TYR A 619 2.09 -5.31 5.42
C TYR A 619 3.26 -4.78 6.29
N SER A 620 3.27 -3.48 6.59
CA SER A 620 4.32 -2.84 7.39
C SER A 620 4.05 -2.84 8.90
N PHE A 621 2.84 -3.19 9.36
CA PHE A 621 2.42 -3.06 10.76
C PHE A 621 3.34 -3.80 11.74
N ALA A 622 3.83 -4.98 11.38
CA ALA A 622 4.72 -5.77 12.23
C ALA A 622 6.06 -5.09 12.56
N TYR A 623 6.44 -4.08 11.78
CA TYR A 623 7.72 -3.36 11.92
C TYR A 623 7.53 -1.89 12.35
N THR A 624 6.28 -1.44 12.50
CA THR A 624 5.96 -0.01 12.64
C THR A 624 5.61 0.33 14.07
N ASP A 625 6.41 1.19 14.71
CA ASP A 625 6.10 1.76 16.03
C ASP A 625 5.15 2.96 15.91
N THR A 626 5.25 3.70 14.80
CA THR A 626 4.56 4.98 14.64
C THR A 626 4.16 5.22 13.18
N ILE A 627 2.97 5.76 12.97
CA ILE A 627 2.46 6.14 11.63
C ILE A 627 2.21 7.65 11.59
N ILE A 628 2.81 8.35 10.63
CA ILE A 628 2.43 9.73 10.26
C ILE A 628 1.60 9.73 8.98
N ASN A 629 0.81 10.78 8.78
CA ASN A 629 -0.13 10.88 7.67
C ASN A 629 -1.12 9.70 7.61
N ALA A 630 -1.55 9.19 8.78
CA ALA A 630 -2.62 8.20 8.86
C ALA A 630 -3.88 8.74 8.14
N PRO A 631 -4.60 7.91 7.38
CA PRO A 631 -5.81 8.36 6.70
C PRO A 631 -6.92 8.64 7.72
N ILE A 632 -7.52 9.82 7.71
CA ILE A 632 -8.64 10.23 8.58
C ILE A 632 -9.91 10.49 7.79
N SER A 633 -9.98 10.00 6.58
CA SER A 633 -11.14 10.07 5.68
C SER A 633 -10.96 9.06 4.55
N GLY A 634 -12.04 8.85 3.80
CA GLY A 634 -12.00 8.14 2.52
C GLY A 634 -12.00 9.08 1.33
N ASN A 635 -11.83 8.54 0.12
CA ASN A 635 -12.07 9.26 -1.11
C ASN A 635 -13.56 9.52 -1.27
N SER A 636 -13.94 10.73 -1.66
CA SER A 636 -15.33 11.14 -1.87
C SER A 636 -15.91 10.53 -3.15
N LEU A 637 -15.94 9.20 -3.25
CA LEU A 637 -16.53 8.48 -4.38
C LEU A 637 -18.06 8.51 -4.29
N PRO A 638 -18.79 8.75 -5.40
CA PRO A 638 -20.24 8.89 -5.37
C PRO A 638 -21.01 7.70 -4.79
N ILE A 639 -20.46 6.50 -4.85
CA ILE A 639 -21.11 5.27 -4.34
C ILE A 639 -21.03 5.17 -2.80
N ILE A 640 -20.07 5.83 -2.16
CA ILE A 640 -19.81 5.78 -0.71
C ILE A 640 -20.93 6.50 0.05
N ASP A 641 -21.37 5.93 1.16
CA ASP A 641 -22.39 6.52 2.03
C ASP A 641 -21.80 7.23 3.25
N ALA A 642 -20.74 6.66 3.85
CA ALA A 642 -20.05 7.29 4.97
C ALA A 642 -18.61 6.74 5.09
N ASP A 643 -17.72 7.58 5.60
CA ASP A 643 -16.39 7.18 6.04
C ASP A 643 -16.44 6.64 7.46
N ILE A 644 -15.56 5.70 7.78
CA ILE A 644 -15.43 5.04 9.07
C ILE A 644 -13.96 4.90 9.46
N PRO A 645 -13.61 4.89 10.75
CA PRO A 645 -12.22 4.74 11.22
C PRO A 645 -11.76 3.26 11.22
N LEU A 646 -11.94 2.55 10.10
CA LEU A 646 -11.60 1.12 10.01
C LEU A 646 -10.11 0.87 10.26
N TYR A 647 -9.25 1.72 9.68
CA TYR A 647 -7.80 1.64 9.83
C TYR A 647 -7.39 1.88 11.30
N GLU A 648 -7.96 2.89 11.93
CA GLU A 648 -7.69 3.24 13.32
C GLU A 648 -8.30 2.22 14.29
N MET A 649 -9.44 1.64 14.00
CA MET A 649 -9.99 0.52 14.80
C MET A 649 -9.05 -0.69 14.82
N ILE A 650 -8.21 -0.86 13.79
CA ILE A 650 -7.20 -1.92 13.75
C ILE A 650 -5.94 -1.49 14.49
N THR A 651 -5.50 -0.24 14.35
CA THR A 651 -4.18 0.22 14.80
C THR A 651 -4.18 0.92 16.15
N HIS A 652 -5.27 1.57 16.56
CA HIS A 652 -5.34 2.34 17.81
C HIS A 652 -5.12 1.47 19.05
N GLY A 653 -4.23 1.89 19.94
CA GLY A 653 -3.78 1.14 21.10
C GLY A 653 -2.66 0.12 20.79
N TYR A 654 -2.20 0.04 19.54
CA TYR A 654 -1.12 -0.86 19.09
C TYR A 654 -0.02 -0.12 18.30
N ILE A 655 -0.38 0.85 17.49
CA ILE A 655 0.57 1.71 16.77
C ILE A 655 0.16 3.16 17.02
N THR A 656 1.12 3.98 17.43
CA THR A 656 0.86 5.41 17.61
C THR A 656 0.71 6.09 16.25
N SER A 657 -0.36 6.86 16.04
CA SER A 657 -0.65 7.47 14.73
C SER A 657 -0.95 8.96 14.82
N ALA A 658 -0.59 9.67 13.75
CA ALA A 658 -0.86 11.09 13.56
C ALA A 658 -1.43 11.39 12.18
N SER A 659 -2.23 12.43 12.10
CA SER A 659 -2.86 12.93 10.86
C SER A 659 -1.85 13.43 9.83
N GLY A 660 -2.33 13.91 8.68
CA GLY A 660 -1.59 14.80 7.79
C GLY A 660 -1.35 16.18 8.40
N HIS A 661 -0.49 16.99 7.75
CA HIS A 661 -0.09 18.30 8.26
C HIS A 661 -1.26 19.29 8.37
N LEU A 662 -1.58 19.71 9.58
CA LEU A 662 -2.65 20.67 9.88
C LEU A 662 -2.36 22.09 9.38
N ASN A 663 -1.10 22.44 9.11
CA ASN A 663 -0.72 23.72 8.50
C ASN A 663 -1.46 24.01 7.18
N PHE A 664 -1.87 22.97 6.45
CA PHE A 664 -2.49 23.10 5.13
C PHE A 664 -4.01 22.98 5.15
N VAL A 665 -4.60 22.76 6.33
CA VAL A 665 -6.05 22.78 6.53
C VAL A 665 -6.55 24.22 6.50
N ASN A 666 -7.68 24.45 5.86
CA ASN A 666 -8.32 25.76 5.86
C ASN A 666 -8.74 26.15 7.30
N ARG A 667 -8.52 27.40 7.69
CA ARG A 667 -8.90 27.89 9.03
C ARG A 667 -10.37 27.69 9.36
N ASP A 668 -11.24 27.83 8.38
CA ASP A 668 -12.69 27.66 8.58
C ASP A 668 -13.07 26.20 8.87
N ASP A 669 -12.21 25.25 8.47
CA ASP A 669 -12.41 23.82 8.65
C ASP A 669 -11.65 23.26 9.87
N MET A 670 -10.80 24.07 10.53
CA MET A 670 -9.93 23.59 11.61
C MET A 670 -10.72 22.99 12.79
N ALA A 671 -11.86 23.60 13.17
CA ALA A 671 -12.70 23.06 14.25
C ALA A 671 -13.27 21.68 13.92
N ALA A 672 -13.75 21.48 12.69
CA ALA A 672 -14.24 20.20 12.23
C ALA A 672 -13.10 19.18 12.11
N THR A 673 -11.92 19.60 11.62
CA THR A 673 -10.73 18.76 11.55
C THR A 673 -10.29 18.31 12.94
N THR A 674 -10.29 19.21 13.95
CA THR A 674 -9.97 18.85 15.33
C THR A 674 -10.90 17.79 15.89
N LEU A 675 -12.20 17.90 15.62
CA LEU A 675 -13.18 16.87 16.00
C LEU A 675 -12.94 15.55 15.24
N ASN A 676 -12.53 15.63 13.97
CA ASN A 676 -12.20 14.45 13.19
C ASN A 676 -10.97 13.70 13.77
N LEU A 677 -9.94 14.43 14.24
CA LEU A 677 -8.82 13.80 14.93
C LEU A 677 -9.27 13.03 16.18
N ILE A 678 -10.24 13.57 16.91
CA ILE A 678 -10.81 12.93 18.10
C ILE A 678 -11.63 11.69 17.72
N GLU A 679 -12.46 11.77 16.65
CA GLU A 679 -13.24 10.65 16.15
C GLU A 679 -12.34 9.48 15.70
N PHE A 680 -11.29 9.80 14.94
CA PHE A 680 -10.38 8.79 14.40
C PHE A 680 -9.27 8.38 15.41
N GLY A 681 -9.20 9.03 16.57
CA GLY A 681 -8.24 8.66 17.60
C GLY A 681 -6.79 8.94 17.23
N VAL A 682 -6.51 9.95 16.39
CA VAL A 682 -5.17 10.26 15.91
C VAL A 682 -4.64 11.57 16.46
N SER A 683 -3.32 11.65 16.64
CA SER A 683 -2.63 12.82 17.14
C SER A 683 -2.54 13.96 16.11
N PRO A 684 -2.49 15.22 16.55
CA PRO A 684 -2.26 16.36 15.66
C PRO A 684 -0.83 16.34 15.11
N HIS A 685 -0.66 16.71 13.84
CA HIS A 685 0.61 16.74 13.16
C HIS A 685 0.81 18.05 12.39
N TYR A 686 1.97 18.68 12.60
CA TYR A 686 2.34 19.92 11.95
C TYR A 686 3.69 19.78 11.23
N VAL A 687 4.00 20.72 10.32
CA VAL A 687 5.34 20.84 9.75
C VAL A 687 5.89 22.24 10.02
N PHE A 688 7.12 22.30 10.48
CA PHE A 688 7.75 23.54 10.92
C PHE A 688 9.07 23.84 10.19
N THR A 689 9.30 25.15 10.01
CA THR A 689 10.59 25.74 9.69
C THR A 689 10.86 26.90 10.63
N TRP A 690 12.11 27.10 11.03
CA TRP A 690 12.51 28.27 11.80
C TRP A 690 12.52 29.51 10.94
N GLU A 691 13.19 29.42 9.77
CA GLU A 691 13.18 30.46 8.78
C GLU A 691 11.80 30.58 8.11
N ARG A 692 11.58 31.72 7.46
CA ARG A 692 10.33 31.98 6.77
C ARG A 692 10.10 31.00 5.65
N SER A 693 8.92 30.41 5.55
CA SER A 693 8.54 29.49 4.48
C SER A 693 8.70 30.08 3.06
N SER A 694 8.68 31.42 2.94
CA SER A 694 8.94 32.13 1.68
C SER A 694 10.34 31.90 1.10
N GLU A 695 11.33 31.50 1.90
CA GLU A 695 12.68 31.18 1.45
C GLU A 695 12.67 29.93 0.53
N MET A 696 11.71 29.02 0.69
CA MET A 696 11.53 27.85 -0.15
C MET A 696 10.82 28.13 -1.49
N LYS A 697 10.38 29.38 -1.74
CA LYS A 697 9.57 29.76 -2.90
C LYS A 697 10.18 29.35 -4.25
N ASN A 698 11.50 29.43 -4.39
CA ASN A 698 12.23 29.12 -5.61
C ASN A 698 12.86 27.72 -5.61
N THR A 699 12.38 26.81 -4.77
CA THR A 699 12.86 25.45 -4.66
C THR A 699 11.74 24.45 -5.01
N ALA A 700 12.06 23.19 -5.11
CA ALA A 700 11.08 22.10 -5.26
C ALA A 700 10.16 21.94 -4.02
N LEU A 701 10.48 22.61 -2.90
CA LEU A 701 9.68 22.61 -1.67
C LEU A 701 8.71 23.80 -1.56
N ASN A 702 8.44 24.51 -2.64
CA ASN A 702 7.51 25.65 -2.66
C ASN A 702 6.08 25.29 -2.19
N ARG A 703 5.73 23.99 -2.16
CA ARG A 703 4.48 23.48 -1.60
C ARG A 703 4.37 23.70 -0.08
N PHE A 704 5.49 23.86 0.63
CA PHE A 704 5.53 24.13 2.07
C PHE A 704 5.46 25.63 2.36
N TYR A 705 4.44 26.29 1.83
CA TYR A 705 4.28 27.75 1.83
C TYR A 705 3.83 28.35 3.18
N THR A 706 3.49 27.53 4.17
CA THR A 706 2.96 27.98 5.48
C THR A 706 3.49 27.12 6.64
N THR A 707 4.83 27.09 6.81
CA THR A 707 5.53 26.24 7.78
C THR A 707 6.29 27.00 8.86
N THR A 708 6.34 28.34 8.80
CA THR A 708 7.09 29.17 9.75
C THR A 708 6.57 28.94 11.18
N PHE A 709 7.40 28.40 12.07
CA PHE A 709 7.04 27.99 13.43
C PHE A 709 6.37 29.10 14.25
N SER A 710 6.94 30.31 14.24
CA SER A 710 6.39 31.46 14.98
C SER A 710 4.95 31.84 14.60
N ASN A 711 4.48 31.42 13.41
CA ASN A 711 3.11 31.67 12.98
C ASN A 711 2.11 30.60 13.44
N TRP A 712 2.61 29.42 13.82
CA TRP A 712 1.76 28.25 14.10
C TRP A 712 1.83 27.77 15.53
N LYS A 713 2.83 28.18 16.31
CA LYS A 713 3.07 27.70 17.66
C LYS A 713 1.82 27.76 18.56
N ASP A 714 1.15 28.89 18.61
CA ASP A 714 -0.01 29.07 19.48
C ASP A 714 -1.20 28.21 19.00
N THR A 715 -1.49 28.21 17.70
CA THR A 715 -2.55 27.36 17.10
C THR A 715 -2.25 25.86 17.31
N ALA A 716 -0.99 25.45 17.20
CA ALA A 716 -0.58 24.07 17.44
C ALA A 716 -0.82 23.66 18.89
N ALA A 717 -0.47 24.52 19.84
CA ALA A 717 -0.69 24.28 21.26
C ALA A 717 -2.21 24.21 21.59
N GLU A 718 -3.03 25.12 21.05
CA GLU A 718 -4.49 25.11 21.22
C GLU A 718 -5.12 23.83 20.64
N THR A 719 -4.71 23.41 19.44
CA THR A 719 -5.22 22.18 18.80
C THR A 719 -4.81 20.96 19.63
N TYR A 720 -3.56 20.91 20.08
CA TYR A 720 -3.09 19.83 20.94
C TYR A 720 -3.86 19.74 22.25
N GLU A 721 -4.07 20.86 22.96
CA GLU A 721 -4.84 20.88 24.18
C GLU A 721 -6.26 20.32 24.02
N GLN A 722 -6.93 20.66 22.90
CA GLN A 722 -8.27 20.16 22.61
C GLN A 722 -8.28 18.66 22.33
N VAL A 723 -7.37 18.17 21.48
CA VAL A 723 -7.30 16.75 21.11
C VAL A 723 -6.82 15.92 22.31
N ASN A 724 -5.78 16.37 23.02
CA ASN A 724 -5.26 15.71 24.23
C ASN A 724 -6.34 15.65 25.32
N GLY A 725 -7.14 16.70 25.46
CA GLY A 725 -8.26 16.73 26.41
C GLY A 725 -9.26 15.59 26.23
N ALA A 726 -9.40 15.07 25.03
CA ALA A 726 -10.21 13.89 24.72
C ALA A 726 -9.42 12.58 24.76
N LEU A 727 -8.29 12.51 24.03
CA LEU A 727 -7.63 11.25 23.71
C LEU A 727 -6.66 10.74 24.78
N LYS A 728 -6.22 11.57 25.72
CA LYS A 728 -5.31 11.12 26.81
C LYS A 728 -5.89 10.00 27.69
N TYR A 729 -7.21 9.84 27.72
CA TYR A 729 -7.87 8.78 28.47
C TYR A 729 -7.92 7.44 27.71
N VAL A 730 -7.44 7.40 26.48
CA VAL A 730 -7.52 6.23 25.59
C VAL A 730 -6.18 5.89 24.93
N THR A 731 -5.06 6.43 25.39
CA THR A 731 -3.72 6.29 24.76
C THR A 731 -3.32 4.84 24.50
N GLY A 732 -3.50 3.93 25.46
CA GLY A 732 -3.23 2.49 25.28
C GLY A 732 -4.48 1.67 25.00
N ALA A 733 -5.66 2.27 24.85
CA ALA A 733 -6.92 1.56 24.68
C ALA A 733 -7.19 1.21 23.20
N ALA A 734 -7.80 0.07 22.94
CA ALA A 734 -8.23 -0.29 21.60
C ALA A 734 -9.59 0.33 21.29
N MET A 735 -9.74 0.89 20.10
CA MET A 735 -11.04 1.34 19.59
C MET A 735 -11.87 0.10 19.22
N ILE A 736 -12.98 -0.13 19.92
CA ILE A 736 -13.82 -1.32 19.76
C ILE A 736 -15.22 -1.02 19.23
N GLY A 737 -15.59 0.24 19.15
CA GLY A 737 -16.90 0.67 18.65
C GLY A 737 -16.84 2.04 18.00
N HIS A 738 -17.58 2.20 16.92
CA HIS A 738 -17.84 3.47 16.28
C HIS A 738 -19.26 3.44 15.73
N ASP A 739 -20.08 4.41 16.09
CA ASP A 739 -21.47 4.52 15.64
C ASP A 739 -21.73 5.90 15.02
N ILE A 740 -22.34 5.89 13.85
CA ILE A 740 -22.85 7.07 13.17
C ILE A 740 -24.28 7.29 13.65
N LEU A 741 -24.47 8.21 14.59
CA LEU A 741 -25.76 8.53 15.15
C LEU A 741 -26.48 9.62 14.32
N ASP A 742 -27.77 9.83 14.61
CA ASP A 742 -28.54 10.91 13.99
C ASP A 742 -27.94 12.30 14.31
N ASN A 743 -28.32 13.31 13.54
CA ASN A 743 -27.98 14.72 13.76
C ASN A 743 -26.47 15.04 13.79
N ASP A 744 -25.67 14.39 12.95
CA ASP A 744 -24.21 14.60 12.85
C ASP A 744 -23.44 14.31 14.14
N VAL A 745 -23.92 13.39 14.96
CA VAL A 745 -23.21 12.89 16.14
C VAL A 745 -22.50 11.58 15.82
N ARG A 746 -21.29 11.45 16.35
CA ARG A 746 -20.51 10.19 16.31
C ARG A 746 -20.28 9.71 17.74
N LYS A 747 -20.23 8.40 17.91
CA LYS A 747 -19.93 7.75 19.19
C LYS A 747 -18.79 6.77 19.00
N VAL A 748 -17.70 6.98 19.72
CA VAL A 748 -16.52 6.12 19.69
C VAL A 748 -16.36 5.43 21.03
N THR A 749 -16.18 4.11 21.04
CA THR A 749 -16.08 3.30 22.27
C THR A 749 -14.73 2.61 22.32
N TYR A 750 -14.08 2.66 23.47
CA TYR A 750 -12.81 2.03 23.73
C TYR A 750 -12.93 0.89 24.74
N ASP A 751 -11.99 -0.09 24.68
CA ASP A 751 -12.02 -1.30 25.50
C ASP A 751 -11.74 -1.06 26.99
N ASN A 752 -11.22 0.11 27.36
CA ASN A 752 -11.07 0.55 28.75
C ASN A 752 -12.36 1.17 29.34
N GLY A 753 -13.45 1.17 28.58
CA GLY A 753 -14.77 1.68 28.99
C GLY A 753 -14.99 3.18 28.73
N VAL A 754 -14.01 3.88 28.20
CA VAL A 754 -14.19 5.29 27.77
C VAL A 754 -15.04 5.36 26.51
N VAL A 755 -16.01 6.28 26.51
CA VAL A 755 -16.85 6.60 25.35
C VAL A 755 -16.74 8.07 25.03
N ILE A 756 -16.53 8.41 23.75
CA ILE A 756 -16.44 9.77 23.26
C ILE A 756 -17.62 10.03 22.31
N TYR A 757 -18.44 11.02 22.63
CA TYR A 757 -19.49 11.52 21.73
C TYR A 757 -19.00 12.79 21.06
N ILE A 758 -19.08 12.88 19.75
CA ILE A 758 -18.60 13.99 18.94
C ILE A 758 -19.78 14.59 18.18
N ASN A 759 -20.00 15.91 18.31
CA ASN A 759 -21.06 16.63 17.64
C ASN A 759 -20.50 17.58 16.58
N TYR A 760 -20.70 17.26 15.32
CA TYR A 760 -20.29 18.08 14.17
C TYR A 760 -21.32 19.16 13.81
N SER A 761 -22.51 19.10 14.40
CA SER A 761 -23.53 20.10 14.09
C SER A 761 -23.24 21.43 14.78
N ARG A 762 -23.76 22.51 14.22
CA ARG A 762 -23.69 23.86 14.81
C ARG A 762 -24.74 24.11 15.92
N GLN A 763 -25.38 23.05 16.39
CA GLN A 763 -26.39 23.10 17.45
C GLN A 763 -26.05 22.03 18.50
N GLU A 764 -26.48 22.29 19.74
CA GLU A 764 -26.45 21.30 20.80
C GLU A 764 -27.30 20.08 20.41
N GLN A 765 -26.79 18.89 20.65
CA GLN A 765 -27.45 17.63 20.32
C GLN A 765 -27.63 16.75 21.57
N GLN A 766 -28.55 15.82 21.47
CA GLN A 766 -28.82 14.82 22.51
C GLN A 766 -28.50 13.43 21.96
N ALA A 767 -27.68 12.65 22.68
CA ALA A 767 -27.44 11.26 22.40
C ALA A 767 -27.27 10.46 23.70
N ASP A 768 -27.90 9.29 23.78
CA ASP A 768 -27.85 8.39 24.96
C ASP A 768 -28.17 9.10 26.31
N GLY A 769 -29.04 10.14 26.26
CA GLY A 769 -29.38 10.93 27.44
C GLY A 769 -28.40 12.01 27.84
N LEU A 770 -27.35 12.22 27.05
CA LEU A 770 -26.30 13.21 27.24
C LEU A 770 -26.54 14.43 26.33
N THR A 771 -26.21 15.61 26.84
CA THR A 771 -26.16 16.84 26.07
C THR A 771 -24.73 17.06 25.55
N ILE A 772 -24.57 17.19 24.25
CA ILE A 772 -23.30 17.41 23.57
C ILE A 772 -23.32 18.80 22.96
N PRO A 773 -22.46 19.73 23.40
CA PRO A 773 -22.43 21.10 22.85
C PRO A 773 -22.15 21.12 21.34
N ALA A 774 -22.56 22.22 20.69
CA ALA A 774 -22.31 22.44 19.27
C ALA A 774 -20.80 22.43 18.94
N MET A 775 -20.40 21.78 17.85
CA MET A 775 -18.99 21.69 17.40
C MET A 775 -18.05 21.31 18.54
N SER A 776 -18.39 20.24 19.27
CA SER A 776 -17.66 19.84 20.48
C SER A 776 -17.80 18.34 20.75
N TYR A 777 -17.23 17.87 21.85
CA TYR A 777 -17.30 16.46 22.27
C TYR A 777 -17.71 16.32 23.74
N ARG A 778 -18.11 15.13 24.12
CA ARG A 778 -18.41 14.73 25.49
C ARG A 778 -17.77 13.38 25.81
N LEU A 779 -17.18 13.25 26.98
CA LEU A 779 -16.56 12.03 27.49
C LEU A 779 -17.42 11.38 28.57
N GLU A 780 -17.52 10.05 28.50
CA GLU A 780 -18.11 9.19 29.55
C GLU A 780 -17.12 8.08 29.91
N GLY A 781 -17.21 7.56 31.13
CA GLY A 781 -16.38 6.41 31.58
C GLY A 781 -14.92 6.73 31.89
N LYS A 782 -14.54 8.01 32.00
CA LYS A 782 -13.16 8.44 32.28
C LYS A 782 -12.80 8.32 33.78
#